data_e2f5fb98252ef6ee93f67e91b699dbd2
#
_entry.id   e2f5fb98252ef6ee93f67e91b699dbd2
#
_cell.length_a   1.000
_cell.length_b   1.000
_cell.length_c   1.000
_cell.angle_alpha   90.00
_cell.angle_beta   90.00
_cell.angle_gamma   90.00
#
_symmetry.space_group_name_H-M   'P 1'
#
loop_
_entity.id
_entity.type
_entity.pdbx_description
1 polymer ?
#
loop_
_entity_poly.entity_id
_entity_poly.type
_entity_poly.pdbx_seq_one_letter_code
_entity_poly.pdbx_strand_id
1 'polypeptide(L)'
;MVPESFIPSGVKRRDIYHGGWIDHDKDGLMSPFEDPSRPIDDRVEDLLSRMNLEEKVIQLRSALTDRLDVGNLSVILRNTEPSEGAVRANETQRRFLEETRLGIPVIIHDECLHGCVAKYSTVFPQSIALAATWDVDLMYRVAKATARETRARGIRQCLSPVVNLSFDARAGRTEETYGEDPYLASKMAYAYVKALREEGIVATPKHYIMNFVGDGGRDSAEIHMSERFIRETELPVFRAAIKAGALSVMAAYNSIDGVPCSMNRYWLTEVLRWELGFEGFVVSDYGSVTGIANRHYITDKPEEVAKLALEAGLDVEFPGYVYYGDPLVKAVKEGLVSEEALNEAARRVLRVKFLIGLFDSPYVNPEEAKVIGSEEHRQLALEAARKAIVLLKNDGTLPIDKGKVKSIALIGPFADEVRLGGYSAVPRRVITPLEAFRNRGVNVTHAKGCIADMDPDYPIPTRYLTPMGEPGRRGLRGEYFNNPNLEGEPVGVRVDAPWEGFFRLDLGYDPPYPGLDPGKYSVRWMGYITPPATGTYEFKVYASGGGFRLFVDGKLLIDSWGVVSNMPKSATISLEGGRQYEVRLEYGRLNYGYAYIKLGWDLVDDSMIREAVEAAAKADVAVVFAGIIEGEQRDRAWLRLPRCQERLIEEVLKVNRNTVVVLTTGSPVVGDWMLKVPAIVEAWYPGEMGGEAIAEVLLGEYNPGGKLPVTWPMHEGQEPLYYFTKPSGRVYDYVNMPSTPLFPFGHGLSYTTFKYSDLRVSVNEDEGVVSVSLNVENVGKLTGDEVVQLYVRDEYSSIARPLMMLRGFRRITLKPGEKTTVEFKLTLDDIAMYDTELRRIVEPGTYQVLVGSSSMDIRLMGRFTISQLAKSLIKVINVAADKLSVKPNEVVKVRAALRNEGKVGDPAPIKLKVNGLTVEEHRVYLDPGEERTVEFKVKLHEPGSNVVTVSAPDGEASVTIQVTA
;
A
#
# COMPACT_ATOMS: atom_id res chain seq x y z
N MET A 1 -14.58 -32.19 7.80
CA MET A 1 -14.00 -32.60 9.08
C MET A 1 -13.13 -31.45 9.53
N VAL A 2 -13.51 -30.77 10.62
CA VAL A 2 -12.65 -29.80 11.29
C VAL A 2 -11.44 -30.60 11.79
N PRO A 3 -10.17 -30.24 11.45
CA PRO A 3 -9.00 -30.89 12.02
C PRO A 3 -9.12 -30.82 13.55
N GLU A 4 -8.70 -31.84 14.28
CA GLU A 4 -8.59 -31.75 15.74
C GLU A 4 -7.87 -30.45 16.08
N SER A 5 -8.57 -29.49 16.67
CA SER A 5 -8.03 -28.17 16.97
C SER A 5 -6.93 -28.34 18.01
N PHE A 6 -5.75 -27.75 17.70
CA PHE A 6 -4.65 -27.71 18.66
C PHE A 6 -5.12 -26.97 19.92
N ILE A 7 -5.06 -27.60 21.07
CA ILE A 7 -5.35 -26.99 22.37
C ILE A 7 -4.03 -26.83 23.14
N PRO A 8 -3.61 -25.61 23.51
CA PRO A 8 -2.36 -25.40 24.25
C PRO A 8 -2.41 -26.07 25.63
N SER A 9 -1.26 -26.52 26.12
CA SER A 9 -1.14 -27.09 27.46
C SER A 9 -1.46 -26.11 28.61
N GLY A 10 -1.40 -24.79 28.31
CA GLY A 10 -1.62 -23.70 29.26
C GLY A 10 -3.08 -23.30 29.50
N VAL A 11 -4.08 -23.96 28.88
CA VAL A 11 -5.51 -23.67 29.11
C VAL A 11 -5.89 -23.95 30.57
N LYS A 12 -6.65 -23.03 31.19
CA LYS A 12 -7.07 -23.09 32.59
C LYS A 12 -8.47 -23.68 32.73
N ARG A 13 -9.34 -23.44 31.72
CA ARG A 13 -10.73 -23.89 31.67
C ARG A 13 -10.90 -25.06 30.68
N ARG A 14 -10.38 -26.25 31.04
CA ARG A 14 -10.48 -27.43 30.15
C ARG A 14 -11.91 -27.89 29.91
N ASP A 15 -12.81 -27.52 30.82
CA ASP A 15 -14.25 -27.83 30.79
C ASP A 15 -14.97 -27.20 29.58
N ILE A 16 -14.46 -26.12 29.01
CA ILE A 16 -15.08 -25.47 27.83
C ILE A 16 -14.68 -26.10 26.48
N TYR A 17 -13.66 -26.97 26.44
CA TYR A 17 -13.20 -27.59 25.20
C TYR A 17 -13.77 -29.01 25.04
N HIS A 18 -14.71 -29.12 24.11
CA HIS A 18 -15.39 -30.38 23.80
C HIS A 18 -14.89 -31.03 22.51
N GLY A 19 -15.23 -32.29 22.27
CA GLY A 19 -14.89 -32.95 21.01
C GLY A 19 -15.65 -32.32 19.81
N GLY A 20 -15.03 -31.36 19.15
CA GLY A 20 -15.56 -30.74 17.94
C GLY A 20 -16.20 -29.36 18.11
N TRP A 21 -16.28 -28.81 19.35
CA TRP A 21 -16.78 -27.44 19.60
C TRP A 21 -16.19 -26.86 20.89
N ILE A 22 -16.30 -25.55 21.05
CA ILE A 22 -15.86 -24.80 22.24
C ILE A 22 -17.08 -24.13 22.86
N ASP A 23 -17.26 -24.33 24.18
CA ASP A 23 -18.28 -23.67 25.00
C ASP A 23 -17.83 -22.24 25.32
N HIS A 24 -18.14 -21.30 24.44
CA HIS A 24 -17.68 -19.92 24.51
C HIS A 24 -18.37 -19.12 25.61
N ASP A 25 -19.68 -19.30 25.81
CA ASP A 25 -20.47 -18.61 26.84
C ASP A 25 -20.48 -19.32 28.21
N LYS A 26 -19.87 -20.50 28.29
CA LYS A 26 -19.58 -21.25 29.52
C LYS A 26 -20.83 -21.72 30.26
N ASP A 27 -21.91 -21.96 29.51
CA ASP A 27 -23.19 -22.45 30.08
C ASP A 27 -23.29 -24.00 30.14
N GLY A 28 -22.33 -24.70 29.53
CA GLY A 28 -22.23 -26.15 29.46
C GLY A 28 -23.14 -26.79 28.39
N LEU A 29 -23.77 -25.98 27.55
CA LEU A 29 -24.62 -26.40 26.43
C LEU A 29 -24.10 -25.87 25.12
N MET A 30 -24.20 -26.64 24.03
CA MET A 30 -23.83 -26.17 22.70
C MET A 30 -24.93 -25.25 22.18
N SER A 31 -24.65 -23.94 22.21
CA SER A 31 -25.50 -22.87 21.64
C SER A 31 -25.43 -22.88 20.12
N PRO A 32 -26.42 -22.29 19.40
CA PRO A 32 -26.36 -22.22 17.93
C PRO A 32 -25.09 -21.57 17.36
N PHE A 33 -24.52 -20.51 18.01
CA PHE A 33 -23.30 -19.88 17.54
C PHE A 33 -22.03 -20.71 17.74
N GLU A 34 -22.07 -21.72 18.64
CA GLU A 34 -20.97 -22.63 18.95
C GLU A 34 -20.99 -23.90 18.09
N ASP A 35 -22.10 -24.18 17.40
CA ASP A 35 -22.28 -25.36 16.56
C ASP A 35 -21.63 -25.17 15.17
N PRO A 36 -20.46 -25.81 14.90
CA PRO A 36 -19.76 -25.64 13.62
C PRO A 36 -20.54 -26.20 12.41
N SER A 37 -21.59 -26.96 12.62
CA SER A 37 -22.42 -27.53 11.54
C SER A 37 -23.45 -26.55 11.00
N ARG A 38 -23.73 -25.47 11.73
CA ARG A 38 -24.72 -24.47 11.34
C ARG A 38 -24.17 -23.49 10.30
N PRO A 39 -25.03 -22.91 9.46
CA PRO A 39 -24.66 -21.80 8.59
C PRO A 39 -24.05 -20.64 9.39
N ILE A 40 -23.01 -20.01 8.84
CA ILE A 40 -22.30 -18.91 9.53
C ILE A 40 -23.24 -17.77 9.88
N ASP A 41 -24.16 -17.41 9.00
CA ASP A 41 -25.09 -16.30 9.24
C ASP A 41 -26.03 -16.62 10.43
N ASP A 42 -26.49 -17.87 10.60
CA ASP A 42 -27.27 -18.27 11.76
C ASP A 42 -26.46 -18.17 13.06
N ARG A 43 -25.17 -18.56 13.02
CA ARG A 43 -24.23 -18.44 14.15
C ARG A 43 -24.00 -16.98 14.54
N VAL A 44 -23.83 -16.10 13.56
CA VAL A 44 -23.65 -14.65 13.78
C VAL A 44 -24.90 -14.04 14.42
N GLU A 45 -26.10 -14.35 13.93
CA GLU A 45 -27.34 -13.77 14.46
C GLU A 45 -27.62 -14.25 15.89
N ASP A 46 -27.37 -15.54 16.20
CA ASP A 46 -27.50 -16.05 17.56
C ASP A 46 -26.54 -15.35 18.52
N LEU A 47 -25.24 -15.24 18.17
CA LEU A 47 -24.25 -14.54 19.00
C LEU A 47 -24.62 -13.06 19.18
N LEU A 48 -24.96 -12.35 18.12
CA LEU A 48 -25.34 -10.94 18.16
C LEU A 48 -26.54 -10.68 19.06
N SER A 49 -27.51 -11.60 19.07
CA SER A 49 -28.71 -11.53 19.95
C SER A 49 -28.37 -11.66 21.44
N ARG A 50 -27.25 -12.31 21.80
CA ARG A 50 -26.76 -12.50 23.17
C ARG A 50 -25.89 -11.35 23.68
N MET A 51 -25.37 -10.51 22.77
CA MET A 51 -24.46 -9.41 23.08
C MET A 51 -25.22 -8.19 23.61
N ASN A 52 -24.67 -7.57 24.67
CA ASN A 52 -25.10 -6.26 25.11
C ASN A 52 -24.46 -5.14 24.28
N LEU A 53 -24.86 -3.90 24.52
CA LEU A 53 -24.37 -2.73 23.78
C LEU A 53 -22.84 -2.59 23.84
N GLU A 54 -22.27 -2.71 25.02
CA GLU A 54 -20.83 -2.57 25.23
C GLU A 54 -20.04 -3.68 24.51
N GLU A 55 -20.52 -4.92 24.52
CA GLU A 55 -19.89 -6.04 23.82
C GLU A 55 -19.92 -5.89 22.30
N LYS A 56 -20.99 -5.32 21.74
CA LYS A 56 -21.06 -4.96 20.32
C LYS A 56 -20.03 -3.91 19.95
N VAL A 57 -19.92 -2.84 20.75
CA VAL A 57 -18.93 -1.77 20.54
C VAL A 57 -17.49 -2.27 20.70
N ILE A 58 -17.23 -3.21 21.63
CA ILE A 58 -15.91 -3.85 21.78
C ILE A 58 -15.42 -4.49 20.47
N GLN A 59 -16.31 -5.09 19.66
CA GLN A 59 -15.90 -5.70 18.39
C GLN A 59 -15.39 -4.68 17.37
N LEU A 60 -15.75 -3.41 17.52
CA LEU A 60 -15.39 -2.31 16.61
C LEU A 60 -14.13 -1.54 17.07
N ARG A 61 -13.47 -2.02 18.12
CA ARG A 61 -12.27 -1.40 18.72
C ARG A 61 -11.00 -2.16 18.38
N SER A 62 -9.88 -1.44 18.37
CA SER A 62 -8.55 -2.02 18.29
C SER A 62 -7.62 -1.48 19.38
N ALA A 63 -6.53 -2.18 19.68
CA ALA A 63 -5.50 -1.70 20.60
C ALA A 63 -4.09 -2.12 20.18
N LEU A 64 -3.09 -1.34 20.57
CA LEU A 64 -1.66 -1.64 20.41
C LEU A 64 -1.08 -2.46 21.58
N THR A 65 -1.87 -2.68 22.61
CA THR A 65 -1.49 -3.42 23.82
C THR A 65 -2.50 -4.51 24.10
N ASP A 66 -2.06 -5.59 24.75
CA ASP A 66 -2.91 -6.74 25.08
C ASP A 66 -3.98 -6.37 26.12
N ARG A 67 -5.24 -6.24 25.64
CA ARG A 67 -6.44 -5.85 26.38
C ARG A 67 -7.60 -6.77 26.00
N LEU A 68 -8.58 -6.93 26.90
CA LEU A 68 -9.76 -7.79 26.67
C LEU A 68 -11.01 -7.01 26.18
N ASP A 69 -10.97 -5.70 26.16
CA ASP A 69 -12.07 -4.81 25.77
C ASP A 69 -11.96 -4.29 24.32
N VAL A 70 -11.42 -5.12 23.44
CA VAL A 70 -11.26 -4.83 22.01
C VAL A 70 -11.54 -6.07 21.15
N GLY A 71 -11.96 -5.87 19.91
CA GLY A 71 -12.16 -6.94 18.92
C GLY A 71 -10.92 -7.26 18.09
N ASN A 72 -9.93 -6.35 18.09
CA ASN A 72 -8.71 -6.43 17.27
C ASN A 72 -7.48 -5.99 18.07
N LEU A 73 -6.33 -6.64 17.84
CA LEU A 73 -5.04 -6.30 18.46
C LEU A 73 -3.96 -6.13 17.40
N SER A 74 -3.23 -5.01 17.47
CA SER A 74 -2.19 -4.62 16.52
C SER A 74 -0.79 -4.81 17.09
N VAL A 75 0.14 -5.23 16.26
CA VAL A 75 1.60 -5.23 16.45
C VAL A 75 2.12 -5.95 17.72
N ILE A 76 1.28 -6.64 18.46
CA ILE A 76 1.65 -7.24 19.76
C ILE A 76 2.67 -8.38 19.65
N LEU A 77 2.83 -8.97 18.45
CA LEU A 77 3.75 -10.08 18.18
C LEU A 77 5.02 -9.65 17.40
N ARG A 78 5.13 -8.37 17.03
CA ARG A 78 6.15 -7.86 16.11
C ARG A 78 7.59 -8.14 16.56
N ASN A 79 7.88 -7.98 17.85
CA ASN A 79 9.20 -8.11 18.44
C ASN A 79 9.48 -9.46 19.11
N THR A 80 8.60 -10.46 18.96
CA THR A 80 8.75 -11.79 19.56
C THR A 80 9.56 -12.73 18.65
N GLU A 81 10.29 -13.67 19.26
CA GLU A 81 10.82 -14.83 18.53
C GLU A 81 9.65 -15.65 17.92
N PRO A 82 9.84 -16.34 16.78
CA PRO A 82 8.74 -17.01 16.09
C PRO A 82 7.86 -17.92 16.96
N SER A 83 8.47 -18.85 17.69
CA SER A 83 7.73 -19.80 18.57
C SER A 83 7.13 -19.10 19.79
N GLU A 84 7.84 -18.12 20.36
CA GLU A 84 7.34 -17.28 21.46
C GLU A 84 6.12 -16.48 21.03
N GLY A 85 6.15 -15.94 19.79
CA GLY A 85 5.01 -15.24 19.20
C GLY A 85 3.76 -16.12 19.12
N ALA A 86 3.90 -17.36 18.66
CA ALA A 86 2.81 -18.32 18.61
C ALA A 86 2.26 -18.65 20.02
N VAL A 87 3.15 -18.83 21.01
CA VAL A 87 2.73 -19.05 22.41
C VAL A 87 1.99 -17.84 22.96
N ARG A 88 2.50 -16.63 22.71
CA ARG A 88 1.86 -15.38 23.15
C ARG A 88 0.49 -15.17 22.47
N ALA A 89 0.37 -15.47 21.17
CA ALA A 89 -0.89 -15.41 20.47
C ALA A 89 -1.92 -16.37 21.10
N ASN A 90 -1.49 -17.60 21.42
CA ASN A 90 -2.33 -18.58 22.09
C ASN A 90 -2.76 -18.12 23.49
N GLU A 91 -1.86 -17.55 24.28
CA GLU A 91 -2.20 -17.01 25.60
C GLU A 91 -3.19 -15.84 25.49
N THR A 92 -3.01 -14.96 24.50
CA THR A 92 -3.97 -13.89 24.23
C THR A 92 -5.34 -14.46 23.90
N GLN A 93 -5.45 -15.41 22.95
CA GLN A 93 -6.72 -16.04 22.60
C GLN A 93 -7.35 -16.76 23.83
N ARG A 94 -6.53 -17.50 24.60
CA ARG A 94 -7.01 -18.17 25.84
C ARG A 94 -7.71 -17.18 26.78
N ARG A 95 -7.10 -16.01 27.02
CA ARG A 95 -7.70 -14.97 27.88
C ARG A 95 -9.05 -14.50 27.35
N PHE A 96 -9.18 -14.24 26.04
CA PHE A 96 -10.45 -13.87 25.44
C PHE A 96 -11.50 -14.97 25.61
N LEU A 97 -11.15 -16.24 25.37
CA LEU A 97 -12.08 -17.34 25.47
C LEU A 97 -12.49 -17.62 26.93
N GLU A 98 -11.54 -17.68 27.86
CA GLU A 98 -11.76 -18.13 29.22
C GLU A 98 -12.24 -17.02 30.19
N GLU A 99 -11.79 -15.76 29.97
CA GLU A 99 -11.94 -14.66 30.93
C GLU A 99 -13.06 -13.67 30.55
N THR A 100 -13.61 -13.71 29.33
CA THR A 100 -14.73 -12.85 28.89
C THR A 100 -16.06 -13.63 28.89
N ARG A 101 -17.18 -12.95 29.00
CA ARG A 101 -18.51 -13.57 29.15
C ARG A 101 -18.89 -14.47 27.97
N LEU A 102 -18.74 -13.98 26.73
CA LEU A 102 -19.11 -14.70 25.50
C LEU A 102 -17.92 -15.35 24.78
N GLY A 103 -16.72 -15.33 25.36
CA GLY A 103 -15.55 -16.00 24.81
C GLY A 103 -15.23 -15.64 23.35
N ILE A 104 -15.56 -14.43 22.91
CA ILE A 104 -15.35 -14.01 21.51
C ILE A 104 -13.86 -13.87 21.23
N PRO A 105 -13.29 -14.65 20.29
CA PRO A 105 -11.85 -14.57 19.98
C PRO A 105 -11.47 -13.24 19.32
N VAL A 106 -10.21 -12.81 19.50
CA VAL A 106 -9.70 -11.56 18.97
C VAL A 106 -8.97 -11.75 17.64
N ILE A 107 -9.08 -10.80 16.71
CA ILE A 107 -8.23 -10.76 15.52
C ILE A 107 -6.90 -10.09 15.88
N ILE A 108 -5.79 -10.80 15.71
CA ILE A 108 -4.44 -10.22 15.78
C ILE A 108 -4.02 -9.86 14.37
N HIS A 109 -3.62 -8.61 14.15
CA HIS A 109 -3.20 -8.11 12.85
C HIS A 109 -1.82 -7.45 12.88
N ASP A 110 -1.16 -7.44 11.72
CA ASP A 110 0.10 -6.73 11.45
C ASP A 110 0.23 -6.40 9.96
N GLU A 111 1.26 -5.66 9.60
CA GLU A 111 1.62 -5.35 8.22
C GLU A 111 2.30 -6.55 7.55
N CYS A 112 2.03 -6.76 6.25
CA CYS A 112 2.56 -7.92 5.52
C CYS A 112 2.87 -7.63 4.04
N LEU A 113 3.20 -6.40 3.65
CA LEU A 113 3.32 -5.98 2.25
C LEU A 113 4.24 -6.87 1.42
N HIS A 114 5.41 -7.20 1.96
CA HIS A 114 6.44 -8.03 1.31
C HIS A 114 7.12 -8.99 2.32
N GLY A 115 6.32 -9.56 3.19
CA GLY A 115 6.65 -10.40 4.33
C GLY A 115 5.99 -9.84 5.59
N CYS A 116 5.68 -10.69 6.55
CA CYS A 116 5.07 -10.26 7.81
C CYS A 116 6.05 -9.39 8.60
N VAL A 117 5.64 -8.20 9.04
CA VAL A 117 6.48 -7.27 9.80
C VAL A 117 6.65 -7.76 11.25
N ALA A 118 7.26 -8.91 11.39
CA ALA A 118 7.59 -9.49 12.69
C ALA A 118 9.00 -10.12 12.64
N LYS A 119 9.68 -10.09 13.78
CA LYS A 119 11.07 -10.54 13.90
C LYS A 119 11.31 -11.90 13.25
N TYR A 120 12.32 -12.00 12.40
CA TYR A 120 12.77 -13.19 11.67
C TYR A 120 11.81 -13.73 10.59
N SER A 121 10.75 -13.04 10.26
CA SER A 121 10.01 -13.34 9.03
C SER A 121 10.88 -13.07 7.80
N THR A 122 10.63 -13.82 6.72
CA THR A 122 11.31 -13.61 5.43
C THR A 122 10.95 -12.23 4.89
N VAL A 123 11.96 -11.48 4.45
CA VAL A 123 11.78 -10.19 3.80
C VAL A 123 12.00 -10.35 2.30
N PHE A 124 10.90 -10.40 1.57
CA PHE A 124 10.89 -10.41 0.10
C PHE A 124 11.22 -9.02 -0.46
N PRO A 125 11.50 -8.89 -1.77
CA PRO A 125 11.54 -7.58 -2.41
C PRO A 125 10.27 -6.78 -2.15
N GLN A 126 10.38 -5.44 -2.06
CA GLN A 126 9.25 -4.55 -1.81
C GLN A 126 8.19 -4.64 -2.93
N SER A 127 6.96 -4.20 -2.67
CA SER A 127 5.83 -4.37 -3.58
C SER A 127 6.10 -3.86 -5.00
N ILE A 128 6.73 -2.70 -5.14
CA ILE A 128 7.12 -2.15 -6.45
C ILE A 128 8.12 -3.05 -7.19
N ALA A 129 9.05 -3.67 -6.45
CA ALA A 129 10.01 -4.63 -7.00
C ALA A 129 9.31 -5.94 -7.43
N LEU A 130 8.35 -6.42 -6.63
CA LEU A 130 7.53 -7.57 -7.01
C LEU A 130 6.71 -7.28 -8.28
N ALA A 131 6.17 -6.08 -8.43
CA ALA A 131 5.49 -5.65 -9.65
C ALA A 131 6.44 -5.61 -10.86
N ALA A 132 7.71 -5.17 -10.67
CA ALA A 132 8.74 -5.14 -11.72
C ALA A 132 9.11 -6.55 -12.24
N THR A 133 8.73 -7.60 -11.55
CA THR A 133 8.87 -8.98 -12.07
C THR A 133 7.90 -9.29 -13.21
N TRP A 134 6.74 -8.64 -13.28
CA TRP A 134 5.63 -8.95 -14.18
C TRP A 134 5.26 -10.45 -14.17
N ASP A 135 5.39 -11.10 -13.01
CA ASP A 135 5.19 -12.53 -12.78
C ASP A 135 4.12 -12.76 -11.72
N VAL A 136 2.89 -12.99 -12.16
CA VAL A 136 1.71 -13.19 -11.31
C VAL A 136 1.81 -14.48 -10.48
N ASP A 137 2.42 -15.54 -11.04
CA ASP A 137 2.60 -16.81 -10.33
C ASP A 137 3.64 -16.67 -9.23
N LEU A 138 4.72 -15.92 -9.47
CA LEU A 138 5.69 -15.58 -8.43
C LEU A 138 5.04 -14.79 -7.31
N MET A 139 4.23 -13.77 -7.65
CA MET A 139 3.49 -12.97 -6.67
C MET A 139 2.60 -13.85 -5.78
N TYR A 140 1.87 -14.79 -6.38
CA TYR A 140 1.05 -15.75 -5.63
C TYR A 140 1.90 -16.60 -4.66
N ARG A 141 3.06 -17.12 -5.09
CA ARG A 141 3.96 -17.92 -4.25
C ARG A 141 4.55 -17.12 -3.10
N VAL A 142 4.98 -15.87 -3.35
CA VAL A 142 5.48 -14.95 -2.33
C VAL A 142 4.39 -14.64 -1.29
N ALA A 143 3.19 -14.29 -1.74
CA ALA A 143 2.07 -14.02 -0.86
C ALA A 143 1.67 -15.25 -0.03
N LYS A 144 1.72 -16.45 -0.62
CA LYS A 144 1.45 -17.70 0.08
C LYS A 144 2.49 -18.01 1.16
N ALA A 145 3.77 -17.78 0.89
CA ALA A 145 4.84 -17.90 1.88
C ALA A 145 4.64 -16.90 3.03
N THR A 146 4.34 -15.64 2.70
CA THR A 146 3.99 -14.60 3.68
C THR A 146 2.82 -15.02 4.57
N ALA A 147 1.73 -15.51 3.97
CA ALA A 147 0.54 -15.95 4.69
C ALA A 147 0.82 -17.12 5.65
N ARG A 148 1.62 -18.10 5.23
CA ARG A 148 2.03 -19.23 6.07
C ARG A 148 2.85 -18.80 7.28
N GLU A 149 3.83 -17.92 7.09
CA GLU A 149 4.62 -17.36 8.20
C GLU A 149 3.75 -16.56 9.17
N THR A 150 2.84 -15.75 8.62
CA THR A 150 1.88 -14.94 9.38
C THR A 150 0.97 -15.82 10.24
N ARG A 151 0.36 -16.85 9.63
CA ARG A 151 -0.50 -17.80 10.31
C ARG A 151 0.22 -18.57 11.42
N ALA A 152 1.43 -19.06 11.12
CA ALA A 152 2.24 -19.82 12.05
C ALA A 152 2.61 -19.03 13.32
N ARG A 153 2.63 -17.70 13.23
CA ARG A 153 2.84 -16.79 14.36
C ARG A 153 1.56 -16.52 15.17
N GLY A 154 0.38 -16.83 14.63
CA GLY A 154 -0.94 -16.56 15.25
C GLY A 154 -1.58 -15.25 14.82
N ILE A 155 -1.03 -14.54 13.83
CA ILE A 155 -1.65 -13.38 13.19
C ILE A 155 -2.70 -13.89 12.21
N ARG A 156 -3.88 -13.22 12.17
CA ARG A 156 -5.01 -13.62 11.32
C ARG A 156 -5.44 -12.57 10.31
N GLN A 157 -4.88 -11.36 10.37
CA GLN A 157 -5.15 -10.29 9.41
C GLN A 157 -3.86 -9.59 9.02
N CYS A 158 -3.67 -9.40 7.73
CA CYS A 158 -2.62 -8.59 7.11
C CYS A 158 -3.20 -7.27 6.62
N LEU A 159 -2.61 -6.15 7.01
CA LEU A 159 -2.97 -4.82 6.52
C LEU A 159 -2.30 -4.58 5.16
N SER A 160 -2.63 -5.43 4.20
CA SER A 160 -2.05 -5.50 2.85
C SER A 160 -3.00 -6.23 1.89
N PRO A 161 -2.84 -6.05 0.54
CA PRO A 161 -1.83 -5.28 -0.17
C PRO A 161 -2.14 -3.78 -0.25
N VAL A 162 -1.13 -2.96 -0.56
CA VAL A 162 -1.34 -1.59 -1.01
C VAL A 162 -1.67 -1.61 -2.50
N VAL A 163 -2.88 -1.19 -2.83
CA VAL A 163 -3.43 -1.25 -4.20
C VAL A 163 -3.67 0.13 -4.82
N ASN A 164 -3.23 1.19 -4.13
CA ASN A 164 -3.17 2.52 -4.70
C ASN A 164 -2.19 2.55 -5.88
N LEU A 165 -2.44 3.43 -6.85
CA LEU A 165 -1.60 3.58 -8.04
C LEU A 165 -0.62 4.75 -7.89
N SER A 166 0.61 4.58 -8.41
CA SER A 166 1.66 5.58 -8.35
C SER A 166 1.65 6.44 -9.62
N PHE A 167 0.89 7.54 -9.62
CA PHE A 167 0.87 8.52 -10.72
C PHE A 167 1.87 9.65 -10.52
N ASP A 168 2.41 9.78 -9.32
CA ASP A 168 3.33 10.83 -8.93
C ASP A 168 4.45 10.23 -8.05
N ALA A 169 5.66 10.22 -8.57
CA ALA A 169 6.83 9.65 -7.90
C ALA A 169 7.28 10.43 -6.65
N ARG A 170 6.68 11.61 -6.39
CA ARG A 170 6.96 12.40 -5.18
C ARG A 170 6.33 11.81 -3.93
N ALA A 171 5.28 11.00 -4.06
CA ALA A 171 4.66 10.30 -2.94
C ALA A 171 5.64 9.29 -2.32
N GLY A 172 5.96 9.45 -1.04
CA GLY A 172 6.97 8.65 -0.34
C GLY A 172 6.62 7.17 -0.20
N ARG A 173 5.35 6.79 -0.42
CA ARG A 173 4.84 5.42 -0.34
C ARG A 173 4.75 4.71 -1.71
N THR A 174 5.34 5.27 -2.76
CA THR A 174 5.40 4.61 -4.08
C THR A 174 5.98 3.20 -3.99
N GLU A 175 6.97 2.97 -3.14
CA GLU A 175 7.58 1.65 -2.90
C GLU A 175 6.58 0.54 -2.53
N GLU A 176 5.46 0.90 -1.87
CA GLU A 176 4.45 -0.02 -1.37
C GLU A 176 3.45 -0.46 -2.46
N THR A 177 3.43 0.24 -3.60
CA THR A 177 2.45 0.05 -4.69
C THR A 177 2.88 -1.03 -5.69
N TYR A 178 1.94 -1.43 -6.55
CA TYR A 178 2.24 -2.25 -7.73
C TYR A 178 2.45 -1.39 -9.00
N GLY A 179 2.82 -0.12 -8.83
CA GLY A 179 3.10 0.81 -9.92
C GLY A 179 1.89 1.63 -10.35
N GLU A 180 1.96 2.15 -11.59
CA GLU A 180 0.98 3.11 -12.11
C GLU A 180 -0.17 2.47 -12.90
N ASP A 181 0.00 1.23 -13.39
CA ASP A 181 -0.94 0.63 -14.32
C ASP A 181 -2.07 -0.14 -13.63
N PRO A 182 -3.35 0.18 -13.93
CA PRO A 182 -4.50 -0.50 -13.32
C PRO A 182 -4.57 -2.00 -13.61
N TYR A 183 -4.13 -2.45 -14.81
CA TYR A 183 -4.21 -3.85 -15.21
C TYR A 183 -3.14 -4.69 -14.51
N LEU A 184 -1.88 -4.22 -14.51
CA LEU A 184 -0.78 -4.88 -13.80
C LEU A 184 -1.08 -4.96 -12.30
N ALA A 185 -1.45 -3.83 -11.68
CA ALA A 185 -1.80 -3.77 -10.26
C ALA A 185 -2.97 -4.70 -9.91
N SER A 186 -4.02 -4.78 -10.76
CA SER A 186 -5.16 -5.70 -10.55
C SER A 186 -4.72 -7.16 -10.55
N LYS A 187 -3.82 -7.56 -11.45
CA LYS A 187 -3.31 -8.94 -11.52
C LYS A 187 -2.48 -9.30 -10.28
N MET A 188 -1.60 -8.38 -9.85
CA MET A 188 -0.77 -8.56 -8.64
C MET A 188 -1.63 -8.60 -7.38
N ALA A 189 -2.56 -7.67 -7.22
CA ALA A 189 -3.48 -7.62 -6.07
C ALA A 189 -4.36 -8.89 -5.99
N TYR A 190 -4.91 -9.35 -7.11
CA TYR A 190 -5.70 -10.58 -7.16
C TYR A 190 -4.88 -11.79 -6.66
N ALA A 191 -3.67 -11.96 -7.17
CA ALA A 191 -2.78 -13.08 -6.79
C ALA A 191 -2.44 -13.05 -5.30
N TYR A 192 -2.13 -11.85 -4.78
CA TYR A 192 -1.79 -11.64 -3.38
C TYR A 192 -2.97 -11.99 -2.46
N VAL A 193 -4.13 -11.39 -2.69
CA VAL A 193 -5.33 -11.58 -1.85
C VAL A 193 -5.80 -13.03 -1.88
N LYS A 194 -5.80 -13.66 -3.07
CA LYS A 194 -6.15 -15.07 -3.24
C LYS A 194 -5.28 -15.98 -2.38
N ALA A 195 -3.97 -15.77 -2.39
CA ALA A 195 -3.03 -16.56 -1.60
C ALA A 195 -3.27 -16.44 -0.09
N LEU A 196 -3.50 -15.21 0.42
CA LEU A 196 -3.83 -14.97 1.83
C LEU A 196 -5.15 -15.65 2.20
N ARG A 197 -6.18 -15.50 1.36
CA ARG A 197 -7.51 -16.07 1.60
C ARG A 197 -7.46 -17.59 1.71
N GLU A 198 -6.70 -18.25 0.85
CA GLU A 198 -6.53 -19.71 0.86
C GLU A 198 -5.84 -20.23 2.13
N GLU A 199 -4.95 -19.44 2.72
CA GLU A 199 -4.29 -19.77 4.00
C GLU A 199 -5.09 -19.32 5.25
N GLY A 200 -6.31 -18.80 5.07
CA GLY A 200 -7.19 -18.35 6.16
C GLY A 200 -6.75 -17.05 6.84
N ILE A 201 -6.03 -16.20 6.11
CA ILE A 201 -5.62 -14.87 6.53
C ILE A 201 -6.54 -13.81 5.89
N VAL A 202 -7.00 -12.86 6.68
CA VAL A 202 -7.75 -11.70 6.20
C VAL A 202 -6.79 -10.75 5.50
N ALA A 203 -6.93 -10.60 4.18
CA ALA A 203 -6.28 -9.53 3.44
C ALA A 203 -7.07 -8.23 3.60
N THR A 204 -6.37 -7.10 3.71
CA THR A 204 -6.94 -5.75 3.85
C THR A 204 -6.37 -4.84 2.77
N PRO A 205 -6.89 -4.90 1.53
CA PRO A 205 -6.50 -3.96 0.47
C PRO A 205 -6.64 -2.51 0.96
N LYS A 206 -5.62 -1.69 0.66
CA LYS A 206 -5.54 -0.31 1.15
C LYS A 206 -4.88 0.61 0.14
N HIS A 207 -5.09 1.91 0.23
CA HIS A 207 -6.00 2.66 1.08
C HIS A 207 -7.19 3.11 0.24
N TYR A 208 -8.40 2.81 0.66
CA TYR A 208 -9.62 3.07 -0.09
C TYR A 208 -10.11 4.50 0.18
N ILE A 209 -9.93 5.46 -0.78
CA ILE A 209 -9.51 5.34 -2.15
C ILE A 209 -8.63 6.56 -2.55
N MET A 210 -7.74 6.41 -3.55
CA MET A 210 -6.93 7.48 -4.17
C MET A 210 -5.86 8.12 -3.27
N ASN A 211 -5.29 7.41 -2.31
CA ASN A 211 -4.45 7.99 -1.25
C ASN A 211 -3.15 8.69 -1.71
N PHE A 212 -2.54 8.30 -2.85
CA PHE A 212 -1.19 8.75 -3.25
C PHE A 212 -1.16 9.78 -4.40
N VAL A 213 -2.30 10.33 -4.76
CA VAL A 213 -2.43 11.23 -5.92
C VAL A 213 -2.99 12.60 -5.54
N GLY A 214 -2.79 12.99 -4.28
CA GLY A 214 -3.22 14.26 -3.74
C GLY A 214 -2.43 15.45 -4.24
N ASP A 215 -2.90 16.63 -3.88
CA ASP A 215 -2.30 17.90 -4.25
C ASP A 215 -0.81 17.97 -3.92
N GLY A 216 0.00 18.32 -4.94
CA GLY A 216 1.45 18.45 -4.82
C GLY A 216 2.21 17.13 -4.74
N GLY A 217 1.59 16.00 -5.11
CA GLY A 217 2.20 14.67 -5.03
C GLY A 217 2.43 14.19 -3.60
N ARG A 218 1.61 14.69 -2.65
CA ARG A 218 1.75 14.36 -1.23
C ARG A 218 0.76 13.25 -0.84
N ASP A 219 1.27 12.29 -0.11
CA ASP A 219 0.47 11.27 0.55
C ASP A 219 -0.63 11.91 1.41
N SER A 220 -1.84 11.38 1.32
CA SER A 220 -2.99 11.78 2.14
C SER A 220 -3.50 13.22 1.97
N ALA A 221 -3.05 13.94 0.93
CA ALA A 221 -3.56 15.26 0.58
C ALA A 221 -4.93 15.17 -0.12
N GLU A 222 -5.62 16.31 -0.26
CA GLU A 222 -6.93 16.40 -0.92
C GLU A 222 -6.87 15.88 -2.36
N ILE A 223 -7.96 15.23 -2.80
CA ILE A 223 -8.11 14.63 -4.13
C ILE A 223 -9.16 15.39 -4.94
N HIS A 224 -8.74 15.92 -6.10
CA HIS A 224 -9.58 16.61 -7.09
C HIS A 224 -9.62 15.85 -8.42
N MET A 225 -10.12 14.61 -8.40
CA MET A 225 -10.21 13.77 -9.59
C MET A 225 -11.65 13.45 -9.93
N SER A 226 -11.95 13.38 -11.23
CA SER A 226 -13.30 13.01 -11.68
C SER A 226 -13.64 11.58 -11.30
N GLU A 227 -14.90 11.31 -10.98
CA GLU A 227 -15.39 9.95 -10.72
C GLU A 227 -15.04 8.97 -11.85
N ARG A 228 -15.13 9.41 -13.13
CA ARG A 228 -14.69 8.58 -14.27
C ARG A 228 -13.24 8.16 -14.14
N PHE A 229 -12.34 9.07 -13.79
CA PHE A 229 -10.92 8.73 -13.63
C PHE A 229 -10.70 7.69 -12.52
N ILE A 230 -11.35 7.85 -11.37
CA ILE A 230 -11.31 6.90 -10.26
C ILE A 230 -11.83 5.52 -10.70
N ARG A 231 -12.95 5.49 -11.43
CA ARG A 231 -13.58 4.27 -11.95
C ARG A 231 -12.78 3.56 -13.04
N GLU A 232 -11.99 4.30 -13.81
CA GLU A 232 -11.13 3.74 -14.88
C GLU A 232 -9.76 3.30 -14.36
N THR A 233 -9.31 3.78 -13.20
CA THR A 233 -7.95 3.58 -12.69
C THR A 233 -7.90 2.74 -11.41
N GLU A 234 -8.17 3.31 -10.26
CA GLU A 234 -7.93 2.65 -8.98
C GLU A 234 -9.06 1.69 -8.55
N LEU A 235 -10.31 2.03 -8.85
CA LEU A 235 -11.46 1.18 -8.48
C LEU A 235 -11.37 -0.25 -9.06
N PRO A 236 -10.89 -0.49 -10.30
CA PRO A 236 -10.68 -1.84 -10.83
C PRO A 236 -9.70 -2.68 -9.99
N VAL A 237 -8.70 -2.06 -9.35
CA VAL A 237 -7.73 -2.78 -8.52
C VAL A 237 -8.38 -3.27 -7.23
N PHE A 238 -9.18 -2.43 -6.57
CA PHE A 238 -10.00 -2.84 -5.42
C PHE A 238 -11.02 -3.91 -5.81
N ARG A 239 -11.68 -3.78 -6.96
CA ARG A 239 -12.60 -4.80 -7.48
C ARG A 239 -11.91 -6.15 -7.65
N ALA A 240 -10.69 -6.17 -8.20
CA ALA A 240 -9.91 -7.38 -8.36
C ALA A 240 -9.57 -8.03 -7.00
N ALA A 241 -9.20 -7.23 -6.00
CA ALA A 241 -8.93 -7.69 -4.66
C ALA A 241 -10.18 -8.26 -3.95
N ILE A 242 -11.35 -7.61 -4.10
CA ILE A 242 -12.63 -8.09 -3.58
C ILE A 242 -12.99 -9.45 -4.22
N LYS A 243 -12.87 -9.57 -5.54
CA LYS A 243 -13.10 -10.82 -6.27
C LYS A 243 -12.17 -11.95 -5.86
N ALA A 244 -10.94 -11.62 -5.47
CA ALA A 244 -9.99 -12.59 -4.92
C ALA A 244 -10.35 -13.07 -3.50
N GLY A 245 -11.35 -12.45 -2.86
CA GLY A 245 -11.87 -12.83 -1.55
C GLY A 245 -11.33 -11.99 -0.38
N ALA A 246 -11.03 -10.70 -0.60
CA ALA A 246 -10.73 -9.78 0.49
C ALA A 246 -11.87 -9.72 1.51
N LEU A 247 -11.56 -9.86 2.79
CA LEU A 247 -12.52 -9.84 3.90
C LEU A 247 -12.44 -8.57 4.75
N SER A 248 -11.50 -7.69 4.46
CA SER A 248 -11.38 -6.36 5.04
C SER A 248 -10.91 -5.38 3.96
N VAL A 249 -11.19 -4.09 4.15
CA VAL A 249 -10.68 -2.96 3.36
C VAL A 249 -10.33 -1.83 4.32
N MET A 250 -9.24 -1.10 4.07
CA MET A 250 -8.85 0.04 4.90
C MET A 250 -9.21 1.36 4.21
N ALA A 251 -10.01 2.20 4.87
CA ALA A 251 -10.34 3.55 4.41
C ALA A 251 -9.10 4.46 4.46
N ALA A 252 -8.92 5.31 3.45
CA ALA A 252 -7.77 6.20 3.33
C ALA A 252 -7.84 7.42 4.25
N TYR A 253 -6.69 8.10 4.44
CA TYR A 253 -6.59 9.34 5.22
C TYR A 253 -7.15 10.57 4.52
N ASN A 254 -7.02 10.63 3.18
CA ASN A 254 -7.38 11.79 2.37
C ASN A 254 -8.88 12.07 2.34
N SER A 255 -9.22 13.26 1.88
CA SER A 255 -10.58 13.61 1.44
C SER A 255 -10.68 13.57 -0.10
N ILE A 256 -11.89 13.42 -0.59
CA ILE A 256 -12.24 13.55 -2.02
C ILE A 256 -13.29 14.65 -2.10
N ASP A 257 -12.99 15.72 -2.82
CA ASP A 257 -13.86 16.90 -2.94
C ASP A 257 -14.38 17.40 -1.56
N GLY A 258 -13.47 17.48 -0.56
CA GLY A 258 -13.72 17.93 0.79
C GLY A 258 -14.37 16.91 1.73
N VAL A 259 -14.69 15.69 1.30
CA VAL A 259 -15.28 14.65 2.14
C VAL A 259 -14.23 13.61 2.53
N PRO A 260 -13.82 13.53 3.83
CA PRO A 260 -12.86 12.52 4.30
C PRO A 260 -13.29 11.09 3.97
N CYS A 261 -12.38 10.27 3.46
CA CYS A 261 -12.69 8.88 3.08
C CYS A 261 -13.26 8.06 4.24
N SER A 262 -12.82 8.32 5.49
CA SER A 262 -13.32 7.65 6.70
C SER A 262 -14.78 7.95 7.06
N MET A 263 -15.40 8.96 6.43
CA MET A 263 -16.82 9.30 6.60
C MET A 263 -17.58 9.44 5.26
N ASN A 264 -16.98 9.00 4.17
CA ASN A 264 -17.57 9.12 2.84
C ASN A 264 -18.50 7.94 2.54
N ARG A 265 -19.81 8.14 2.85
CA ARG A 265 -20.85 7.13 2.63
C ARG A 265 -20.92 6.67 1.17
N TYR A 266 -20.76 7.58 0.21
CA TYR A 266 -20.82 7.24 -1.22
C TYR A 266 -19.77 6.17 -1.56
N TRP A 267 -18.50 6.40 -1.21
CA TRP A 267 -17.45 5.43 -1.50
C TRP A 267 -17.50 4.19 -0.63
N LEU A 268 -17.73 4.32 0.71
CA LEU A 268 -17.68 3.19 1.64
C LEU A 268 -18.92 2.29 1.60
N THR A 269 -20.10 2.85 1.31
CA THR A 269 -21.35 2.07 1.30
C THR A 269 -21.88 1.88 -0.11
N GLU A 270 -22.09 2.96 -0.86
CA GLU A 270 -22.79 2.86 -2.14
C GLU A 270 -21.91 2.19 -3.20
N VAL A 271 -20.63 2.59 -3.32
CA VAL A 271 -19.71 1.96 -4.26
C VAL A 271 -19.14 0.67 -3.72
N LEU A 272 -18.48 0.68 -2.53
CA LEU A 272 -17.78 -0.50 -2.03
C LEU A 272 -18.73 -1.67 -1.75
N ARG A 273 -19.83 -1.43 -1.01
CA ARG A 273 -20.74 -2.50 -0.59
C ARG A 273 -21.81 -2.83 -1.59
N TRP A 274 -22.57 -1.83 -2.04
CA TRP A 274 -23.70 -2.10 -2.90
C TRP A 274 -23.28 -2.39 -4.34
N GLU A 275 -22.39 -1.54 -4.89
CA GLU A 275 -21.97 -1.72 -6.28
C GLU A 275 -20.99 -2.89 -6.41
N LEU A 276 -19.89 -2.91 -5.67
CA LEU A 276 -18.87 -3.95 -5.78
C LEU A 276 -19.21 -5.25 -5.03
N GLY A 277 -20.22 -5.24 -4.14
CA GLY A 277 -20.65 -6.42 -3.39
C GLY A 277 -19.70 -6.84 -2.27
N PHE A 278 -18.98 -5.89 -1.65
CA PHE A 278 -18.08 -6.19 -0.54
C PHE A 278 -18.85 -6.54 0.74
N GLU A 279 -18.67 -7.75 1.24
CA GLU A 279 -19.35 -8.28 2.43
C GLU A 279 -18.49 -8.31 3.69
N GLY A 280 -17.21 -7.92 3.60
CA GLY A 280 -16.28 -7.85 4.73
C GLY A 280 -16.48 -6.60 5.60
N PHE A 281 -15.54 -6.35 6.52
CA PHE A 281 -15.54 -5.16 7.34
C PHE A 281 -14.54 -4.10 6.86
N VAL A 282 -14.87 -2.84 7.07
CA VAL A 282 -13.99 -1.70 6.77
C VAL A 282 -13.29 -1.25 8.04
N VAL A 283 -11.96 -1.14 7.99
CA VAL A 283 -11.15 -0.55 9.07
C VAL A 283 -10.75 0.87 8.70
N SER A 284 -10.56 1.71 9.67
CA SER A 284 -9.92 3.01 9.47
C SER A 284 -8.41 2.81 9.21
N ASP A 285 -7.76 3.73 8.53
CA ASP A 285 -6.33 3.88 8.71
C ASP A 285 -6.03 4.42 10.12
N TYR A 286 -4.76 4.31 10.57
CA TYR A 286 -4.38 4.58 11.95
C TYR A 286 -4.59 6.06 12.33
N GLY A 287 -5.67 6.30 13.13
CA GLY A 287 -6.07 7.64 13.56
C GLY A 287 -6.87 8.43 12.51
N SER A 288 -7.31 7.83 11.38
CA SER A 288 -8.10 8.56 10.37
C SER A 288 -9.50 8.96 10.86
N VAL A 289 -10.12 8.22 11.80
CA VAL A 289 -11.35 8.64 12.48
C VAL A 289 -11.10 9.90 13.32
N THR A 290 -9.99 9.92 14.07
CA THR A 290 -9.55 11.13 14.80
C THR A 290 -9.27 12.28 13.84
N GLY A 291 -8.80 11.98 12.62
CA GLY A 291 -8.56 12.95 11.54
C GLY A 291 -9.82 13.72 11.12
N ILE A 292 -11.02 13.14 11.24
CA ILE A 292 -12.29 13.82 10.94
C ILE A 292 -12.41 15.11 11.76
N ALA A 293 -12.04 15.05 13.05
CA ALA A 293 -12.08 16.22 13.95
C ALA A 293 -10.86 17.13 13.80
N ASN A 294 -9.62 16.57 13.88
CA ASN A 294 -8.43 17.38 14.13
C ASN A 294 -7.53 17.60 12.89
N ARG A 295 -7.89 17.05 11.72
CA ARG A 295 -7.19 17.23 10.44
C ARG A 295 -8.09 17.84 9.37
N HIS A 296 -9.31 17.31 9.26
CA HIS A 296 -10.31 17.78 8.31
C HIS A 296 -11.28 18.80 8.91
N TYR A 297 -11.26 19.01 10.25
CA TYR A 297 -12.05 20.02 10.97
C TYR A 297 -13.56 19.96 10.68
N ILE A 298 -14.14 18.76 10.58
CA ILE A 298 -15.55 18.55 10.25
C ILE A 298 -16.44 18.87 11.47
N THR A 299 -16.11 18.29 12.63
CA THR A 299 -16.83 18.54 13.91
C THR A 299 -15.90 18.25 15.08
N ASP A 300 -16.10 19.00 16.18
CA ASP A 300 -15.39 18.82 17.45
C ASP A 300 -16.16 17.94 18.47
N LYS A 301 -17.37 17.48 18.10
CA LYS A 301 -18.23 16.66 18.96
C LYS A 301 -17.91 15.17 18.81
N PRO A 302 -17.40 14.49 19.85
CA PRO A 302 -16.97 13.11 19.72
C PRO A 302 -18.06 12.13 19.27
N GLU A 303 -19.31 12.31 19.75
CA GLU A 303 -20.45 11.46 19.39
C GLU A 303 -20.83 11.64 17.91
N GLU A 304 -20.66 12.85 17.37
CA GLU A 304 -20.95 13.15 15.97
C GLU A 304 -19.86 12.56 15.05
N VAL A 305 -18.57 12.60 15.44
CA VAL A 305 -17.48 11.90 14.73
C VAL A 305 -17.77 10.42 14.64
N ALA A 306 -18.11 9.78 15.77
CA ALA A 306 -18.45 8.35 15.82
C ALA A 306 -19.63 8.02 14.88
N LYS A 307 -20.68 8.85 14.90
CA LYS A 307 -21.85 8.73 14.02
C LYS A 307 -21.46 8.81 12.55
N LEU A 308 -20.76 9.87 12.15
CA LEU A 308 -20.39 10.11 10.75
C LEU A 308 -19.57 8.95 10.17
N ALA A 309 -18.60 8.43 10.92
CA ALA A 309 -17.78 7.31 10.49
C ALA A 309 -18.59 6.01 10.39
N LEU A 310 -19.36 5.66 11.42
CA LEU A 310 -20.12 4.40 11.46
C LEU A 310 -21.23 4.36 10.39
N GLU A 311 -22.00 5.45 10.25
CA GLU A 311 -23.09 5.53 9.27
C GLU A 311 -22.60 5.62 7.83
N ALA A 312 -21.34 6.06 7.62
CA ALA A 312 -20.70 5.98 6.31
C ALA A 312 -20.33 4.53 5.91
N GLY A 313 -20.23 3.62 6.87
CA GLY A 313 -19.90 2.21 6.64
C GLY A 313 -18.51 1.80 7.10
N LEU A 314 -17.82 2.62 7.92
CA LEU A 314 -16.57 2.26 8.58
C LEU A 314 -16.87 1.46 9.85
N ASP A 315 -16.41 0.20 9.90
CA ASP A 315 -16.80 -0.74 10.95
C ASP A 315 -15.85 -0.74 12.16
N VAL A 316 -14.53 -0.57 11.95
CA VAL A 316 -13.55 -0.69 13.04
C VAL A 316 -12.61 0.50 13.07
N GLU A 317 -12.44 1.14 14.25
CA GLU A 317 -11.46 2.20 14.48
C GLU A 317 -10.07 1.62 14.78
N PHE A 318 -9.02 2.05 14.04
CA PHE A 318 -7.61 1.69 14.22
C PHE A 318 -6.75 2.92 14.52
N PRO A 319 -5.71 2.80 15.37
CA PRO A 319 -5.70 1.95 16.55
C PRO A 319 -6.55 2.61 17.63
N GLY A 320 -7.14 1.83 18.47
CA GLY A 320 -7.77 2.36 19.66
C GLY A 320 -9.28 2.48 19.56
N TYR A 321 -9.79 3.41 20.34
CA TYR A 321 -11.21 3.52 20.63
C TYR A 321 -11.53 4.94 21.15
N VAL A 322 -10.91 5.93 20.51
CA VAL A 322 -11.12 7.33 20.86
C VAL A 322 -12.58 7.71 20.61
N TYR A 323 -13.11 7.32 19.45
CA TYR A 323 -14.49 7.61 19.04
C TYR A 323 -15.40 6.38 19.11
N TYR A 324 -14.88 5.16 18.83
CA TYR A 324 -15.63 3.91 18.98
C TYR A 324 -15.52 3.35 20.41
N GLY A 325 -15.24 4.21 21.36
CA GLY A 325 -15.29 3.98 22.80
C GLY A 325 -16.58 4.52 23.43
N ASP A 326 -16.41 5.28 24.53
CA ASP A 326 -17.52 5.92 25.23
C ASP A 326 -18.37 6.87 24.36
N PRO A 327 -17.77 7.64 23.38
CA PRO A 327 -18.58 8.46 22.49
C PRO A 327 -19.61 7.66 21.66
N LEU A 328 -19.23 6.51 21.10
CA LEU A 328 -20.15 5.67 20.33
C LEU A 328 -21.23 5.06 21.24
N VAL A 329 -20.86 4.56 22.43
CA VAL A 329 -21.83 4.04 23.42
C VAL A 329 -22.85 5.11 23.80
N LYS A 330 -22.40 6.34 24.03
CA LYS A 330 -23.26 7.49 24.33
C LYS A 330 -24.16 7.84 23.15
N ALA A 331 -23.60 7.91 21.92
CA ALA A 331 -24.35 8.22 20.71
C ALA A 331 -25.52 7.22 20.47
N VAL A 332 -25.30 5.93 20.74
CA VAL A 332 -26.37 4.91 20.65
C VAL A 332 -27.41 5.09 21.77
N LYS A 333 -26.98 5.28 23.03
CA LYS A 333 -27.89 5.49 24.16
C LYS A 333 -28.77 6.73 24.01
N GLU A 334 -28.25 7.78 23.37
CA GLU A 334 -28.99 9.03 23.11
C GLU A 334 -29.79 8.99 21.79
N GLY A 335 -29.71 7.89 21.02
CA GLY A 335 -30.44 7.71 19.77
C GLY A 335 -29.86 8.53 18.60
N LEU A 336 -28.65 9.05 18.70
CA LEU A 336 -27.93 9.72 17.62
C LEU A 336 -27.48 8.70 16.56
N VAL A 337 -27.13 7.50 16.97
CA VAL A 337 -26.81 6.32 16.14
C VAL A 337 -27.85 5.25 16.42
N SER A 338 -28.40 4.64 15.37
CA SER A 338 -29.35 3.55 15.55
C SER A 338 -28.65 2.27 16.02
N GLU A 339 -29.33 1.48 16.86
CA GLU A 339 -28.80 0.18 17.28
C GLU A 339 -28.60 -0.76 16.08
N GLU A 340 -29.42 -0.62 15.05
CA GLU A 340 -29.28 -1.41 13.81
C GLU A 340 -27.97 -1.09 13.07
N ALA A 341 -27.56 0.17 12.99
CA ALA A 341 -26.29 0.54 12.38
C ALA A 341 -25.09 -0.09 13.14
N LEU A 342 -25.16 -0.09 14.48
CA LEU A 342 -24.17 -0.78 15.31
C LEU A 342 -24.20 -2.30 15.08
N ASN A 343 -25.39 -2.91 15.02
CA ASN A 343 -25.55 -4.34 14.78
C ASN A 343 -24.99 -4.75 13.42
N GLU A 344 -25.18 -3.94 12.36
CA GLU A 344 -24.63 -4.20 11.03
C GLU A 344 -23.09 -4.19 11.03
N ALA A 345 -22.46 -3.24 11.72
CA ALA A 345 -21.00 -3.19 11.85
C ALA A 345 -20.46 -4.40 12.65
N ALA A 346 -21.06 -4.71 13.79
CA ALA A 346 -20.67 -5.85 14.61
C ALA A 346 -20.87 -7.18 13.84
N ARG A 347 -21.99 -7.33 13.12
CA ARG A 347 -22.30 -8.49 12.28
C ARG A 347 -21.19 -8.77 11.27
N ARG A 348 -20.69 -7.74 10.56
CA ARG A 348 -19.61 -7.89 9.56
C ARG A 348 -18.32 -8.39 10.20
N VAL A 349 -17.94 -7.84 11.33
CA VAL A 349 -16.72 -8.26 12.06
C VAL A 349 -16.86 -9.70 12.54
N LEU A 350 -17.99 -10.05 13.17
CA LEU A 350 -18.27 -11.40 13.67
C LEU A 350 -18.30 -12.41 12.52
N ARG A 351 -18.97 -12.08 11.40
CA ARG A 351 -19.02 -12.94 10.21
C ARG A 351 -17.63 -13.30 9.70
N VAL A 352 -16.72 -12.32 9.64
CA VAL A 352 -15.33 -12.58 9.22
C VAL A 352 -14.61 -13.49 10.23
N LYS A 353 -14.78 -13.28 11.55
CA LYS A 353 -14.20 -14.17 12.58
C LYS A 353 -14.65 -15.63 12.42
N PHE A 354 -15.93 -15.86 12.08
CA PHE A 354 -16.43 -17.21 11.76
C PHE A 354 -15.85 -17.74 10.44
N LEU A 355 -15.83 -16.91 9.38
CA LEU A 355 -15.33 -17.30 8.05
C LEU A 355 -13.86 -17.74 8.05
N ILE A 356 -13.02 -17.17 8.90
CA ILE A 356 -11.61 -17.59 9.05
C ILE A 356 -11.41 -18.71 10.09
N GLY A 357 -12.51 -19.25 10.61
CA GLY A 357 -12.51 -20.36 11.57
C GLY A 357 -11.97 -20.01 12.96
N LEU A 358 -11.96 -18.74 13.33
CA LEU A 358 -11.34 -18.28 14.58
C LEU A 358 -12.12 -18.76 15.82
N PHE A 359 -13.46 -18.94 15.73
CA PHE A 359 -14.28 -19.53 16.79
C PHE A 359 -14.04 -21.04 16.97
N ASP A 360 -13.79 -21.74 15.87
CA ASP A 360 -13.67 -23.20 15.91
C ASP A 360 -12.21 -23.67 16.13
N SER A 361 -11.22 -22.82 15.74
CA SER A 361 -9.79 -23.10 15.85
C SER A 361 -8.99 -21.82 16.15
N PRO A 362 -9.08 -21.30 17.40
CA PRO A 362 -8.47 -20.01 17.78
C PRO A 362 -6.95 -20.10 17.97
N TYR A 363 -6.40 -21.29 18.18
CA TYR A 363 -5.00 -21.50 18.51
C TYR A 363 -4.15 -21.92 17.32
N VAL A 364 -2.83 -21.74 17.45
CA VAL A 364 -1.82 -22.19 16.49
C VAL A 364 -0.82 -23.13 17.18
N ASN A 365 -0.31 -24.10 16.44
CA ASN A 365 0.74 -24.98 16.94
C ASN A 365 2.11 -24.25 16.87
N PRO A 366 2.81 -24.00 18.02
CA PRO A 366 4.11 -23.33 18.00
C PRO A 366 5.20 -24.06 17.19
N GLU A 367 5.05 -25.36 16.93
CA GLU A 367 5.97 -26.13 16.09
C GLU A 367 5.90 -25.71 14.60
N GLU A 368 4.77 -25.15 14.15
CA GLU A 368 4.62 -24.62 12.79
C GLU A 368 5.47 -23.37 12.56
N ALA A 369 5.87 -22.66 13.63
CA ALA A 369 6.73 -21.49 13.54
C ALA A 369 8.12 -21.76 12.90
N LYS A 370 8.49 -23.02 12.68
CA LYS A 370 9.72 -23.41 11.96
C LYS A 370 9.72 -22.98 10.49
N VAL A 371 8.56 -22.71 9.90
CA VAL A 371 8.44 -22.20 8.52
C VAL A 371 8.92 -20.75 8.41
N ILE A 372 8.90 -20.00 9.52
CA ILE A 372 9.24 -18.58 9.55
C ILE A 372 10.74 -18.38 9.31
N GLY A 373 11.08 -17.65 8.24
CA GLY A 373 12.45 -17.43 7.80
C GLY A 373 13.16 -18.72 7.36
N SER A 374 12.39 -19.68 6.80
CA SER A 374 12.94 -20.95 6.30
C SER A 374 13.85 -20.76 5.09
N GLU A 375 14.73 -21.71 4.83
CA GLU A 375 15.61 -21.65 3.66
C GLU A 375 14.79 -21.71 2.34
N GLU A 376 13.68 -22.45 2.29
CA GLU A 376 12.77 -22.48 1.16
C GLU A 376 12.26 -21.06 0.83
N HIS A 377 11.80 -20.31 1.84
CA HIS A 377 11.31 -18.96 1.65
C HIS A 377 12.43 -17.98 1.29
N ARG A 378 13.64 -18.17 1.83
CA ARG A 378 14.83 -17.38 1.45
C ARG A 378 15.21 -17.61 -0.03
N GLN A 379 15.14 -18.83 -0.53
CA GLN A 379 15.38 -19.13 -1.94
C GLN A 379 14.30 -18.51 -2.84
N LEU A 380 13.06 -18.48 -2.39
CA LEU A 380 11.98 -17.76 -3.09
C LEU A 380 12.23 -16.23 -3.10
N ALA A 381 12.76 -15.68 -2.00
CA ALA A 381 13.16 -14.26 -1.95
C ALA A 381 14.31 -13.95 -2.94
N LEU A 382 15.27 -14.87 -3.10
CA LEU A 382 16.32 -14.73 -4.10
C LEU A 382 15.76 -14.79 -5.54
N GLU A 383 14.85 -15.72 -5.83
CA GLU A 383 14.18 -15.79 -7.14
C GLU A 383 13.44 -14.48 -7.45
N ALA A 384 12.70 -13.95 -6.46
CA ALA A 384 11.98 -12.71 -6.61
C ALA A 384 12.92 -11.52 -6.84
N ALA A 385 14.02 -11.42 -6.09
CA ALA A 385 15.02 -10.37 -6.24
C ALA A 385 15.68 -10.39 -7.63
N ARG A 386 16.07 -11.58 -8.14
CA ARG A 386 16.63 -11.75 -9.49
C ARG A 386 15.70 -11.24 -10.58
N LYS A 387 14.42 -11.62 -10.50
CA LYS A 387 13.40 -11.27 -11.51
C LYS A 387 12.97 -9.81 -11.45
N ALA A 388 13.16 -9.13 -10.29
CA ALA A 388 12.77 -7.75 -10.07
C ALA A 388 13.77 -6.73 -10.62
N ILE A 389 15.07 -7.09 -10.69
CA ILE A 389 16.13 -6.17 -11.13
C ILE A 389 15.91 -5.72 -12.57
N VAL A 390 15.92 -4.38 -12.79
CA VAL A 390 15.72 -3.73 -14.08
C VAL A 390 17.03 -3.15 -14.58
N LEU A 391 17.49 -3.57 -15.75
CA LEU A 391 18.60 -2.94 -16.44
C LEU A 391 18.08 -1.72 -17.21
N LEU A 392 18.29 -0.52 -16.66
CA LEU A 392 17.76 0.72 -17.24
C LEU A 392 18.58 1.19 -18.44
N LYS A 393 19.91 1.11 -18.36
CA LYS A 393 20.84 1.56 -19.37
C LYS A 393 22.07 0.65 -19.41
N ASN A 394 22.61 0.37 -20.61
CA ASN A 394 23.84 -0.39 -20.77
C ASN A 394 24.51 -0.11 -22.11
N ASP A 395 25.64 0.60 -22.08
CA ASP A 395 26.45 0.90 -23.24
C ASP A 395 27.54 -0.20 -23.50
N GLY A 396 27.31 -1.42 -22.99
CA GLY A 396 28.21 -2.56 -23.15
C GLY A 396 29.17 -2.79 -21.98
N THR A 397 29.01 -2.08 -20.85
CA THR A 397 29.80 -2.28 -19.62
C THR A 397 29.35 -3.53 -18.87
N LEU A 398 28.08 -3.91 -18.94
CA LEU A 398 27.48 -5.09 -18.33
C LEU A 398 27.17 -6.15 -19.40
N PRO A 399 27.25 -7.48 -19.04
CA PRO A 399 27.75 -8.00 -17.78
C PRO A 399 29.25 -7.85 -17.62
N ILE A 400 29.74 -7.82 -16.35
CA ILE A 400 31.17 -7.77 -16.03
C ILE A 400 31.79 -9.13 -16.32
N ASP A 401 32.67 -9.16 -17.32
CA ASP A 401 33.38 -10.37 -17.72
C ASP A 401 34.55 -10.69 -16.77
N LYS A 402 34.33 -11.64 -15.86
CA LYS A 402 35.35 -12.10 -14.90
C LYS A 402 36.66 -12.58 -15.55
N GLY A 403 36.65 -12.96 -16.83
CA GLY A 403 37.86 -13.35 -17.58
C GLY A 403 38.72 -12.18 -18.01
N LYS A 404 38.14 -10.99 -18.13
CA LYS A 404 38.82 -9.77 -18.57
C LYS A 404 39.05 -8.76 -17.46
N VAL A 405 38.09 -8.61 -16.54
CA VAL A 405 38.12 -7.67 -15.41
C VAL A 405 38.87 -8.32 -14.25
N LYS A 406 39.95 -7.67 -13.79
CA LYS A 406 40.81 -8.19 -12.70
C LYS A 406 40.52 -7.54 -11.36
N SER A 407 39.91 -6.37 -11.34
CA SER A 407 39.59 -5.62 -10.14
C SER A 407 38.31 -4.82 -10.27
N ILE A 408 37.51 -4.81 -9.22
CA ILE A 408 36.26 -4.07 -9.13
C ILE A 408 36.29 -3.19 -7.88
N ALA A 409 35.96 -1.92 -8.03
CA ALA A 409 35.71 -1.02 -6.89
C ALA A 409 34.20 -1.01 -6.60
N LEU A 410 33.80 -1.49 -5.41
CA LEU A 410 32.44 -1.38 -4.91
C LEU A 410 32.35 -0.14 -4.03
N ILE A 411 31.63 0.84 -4.49
CA ILE A 411 31.62 2.20 -3.94
C ILE A 411 30.19 2.58 -3.53
N GLY A 412 30.10 3.41 -2.51
CA GLY A 412 28.83 3.99 -2.12
C GLY A 412 28.26 3.38 -0.82
N PRO A 413 27.28 4.08 -0.22
CA PRO A 413 26.74 3.72 1.09
C PRO A 413 25.99 2.37 1.12
N PHE A 414 25.47 1.92 0.00
CA PHE A 414 24.72 0.66 -0.11
C PHE A 414 25.56 -0.50 -0.67
N ALA A 415 26.86 -0.34 -0.86
CA ALA A 415 27.74 -1.43 -1.25
C ALA A 415 27.85 -2.53 -0.16
N ASP A 416 27.83 -2.14 1.12
CA ASP A 416 27.88 -3.03 2.27
C ASP A 416 26.64 -2.90 3.18
N GLU A 417 25.53 -2.48 2.61
CA GLU A 417 24.23 -2.37 3.27
C GLU A 417 23.12 -2.74 2.29
N VAL A 418 22.09 -3.45 2.73
CA VAL A 418 20.85 -3.68 1.97
C VAL A 418 19.72 -2.91 2.64
N ARG A 419 19.08 -2.04 1.88
CA ARG A 419 17.83 -1.40 2.29
C ARG A 419 16.65 -2.31 1.96
N LEU A 420 15.78 -2.48 2.93
CA LEU A 420 14.63 -3.37 2.82
C LEU A 420 13.34 -2.63 2.46
N GLY A 421 13.33 -1.29 2.60
CA GLY A 421 12.15 -0.45 2.42
C GLY A 421 11.31 -0.30 3.69
N GLY A 422 10.18 0.40 3.57
CA GLY A 422 9.19 0.56 4.64
C GLY A 422 8.49 -0.75 4.98
N TYR A 423 7.90 -0.82 6.17
CA TYR A 423 7.15 -2.01 6.64
C TYR A 423 7.91 -3.34 6.48
N SER A 424 9.21 -3.33 6.77
CA SER A 424 10.09 -4.51 6.70
C SER A 424 10.27 -5.15 8.07
N ALA A 425 10.31 -6.47 8.11
CA ALA A 425 10.75 -7.23 9.27
C ALA A 425 12.27 -7.05 9.52
N VAL A 426 12.73 -7.50 10.67
CA VAL A 426 14.16 -7.75 10.91
C VAL A 426 14.44 -9.21 10.55
N PRO A 427 15.02 -9.51 9.38
CA PRO A 427 15.28 -10.88 8.96
C PRO A 427 16.40 -11.52 9.78
N ARG A 428 16.55 -12.85 9.70
CA ARG A 428 17.64 -13.55 10.37
C ARG A 428 19.03 -13.18 9.85
N ARG A 429 19.11 -12.93 8.54
CA ARG A 429 20.36 -12.60 7.84
C ARG A 429 20.02 -11.86 6.54
N VAL A 430 20.81 -10.85 6.26
CA VAL A 430 20.85 -10.12 4.98
C VAL A 430 22.17 -10.42 4.31
N ILE A 431 22.19 -10.55 2.99
CA ILE A 431 23.42 -10.66 2.19
C ILE A 431 23.66 -9.33 1.48
N THR A 432 24.78 -8.65 1.81
CA THR A 432 25.15 -7.39 1.16
C THR A 432 25.79 -7.63 -0.21
N PRO A 433 25.77 -6.65 -1.13
CA PRO A 433 26.51 -6.75 -2.38
C PRO A 433 28.00 -7.06 -2.16
N LEU A 434 28.66 -6.38 -1.22
CA LEU A 434 30.07 -6.61 -0.88
C LEU A 434 30.33 -8.05 -0.45
N GLU A 435 29.47 -8.61 0.42
CA GLU A 435 29.56 -10.01 0.86
C GLU A 435 29.40 -10.96 -0.35
N ALA A 436 28.38 -10.72 -1.20
CA ALA A 436 28.08 -11.56 -2.35
C ALA A 436 29.22 -11.60 -3.38
N PHE A 437 29.89 -10.48 -3.65
CA PHE A 437 31.05 -10.43 -4.52
C PHE A 437 32.27 -11.16 -3.91
N ARG A 438 32.54 -10.96 -2.62
CA ARG A 438 33.63 -11.66 -1.90
C ARG A 438 33.42 -13.18 -1.89
N ASN A 439 32.21 -13.65 -1.67
CA ASN A 439 31.88 -15.08 -1.67
C ASN A 439 32.15 -15.74 -3.04
N ARG A 440 32.16 -14.96 -4.13
CA ARG A 440 32.51 -15.41 -5.49
C ARG A 440 34.00 -15.34 -5.82
N GLY A 441 34.82 -14.95 -4.85
CA GLY A 441 36.27 -14.83 -5.04
C GLY A 441 36.70 -13.69 -5.97
N VAL A 442 35.82 -12.70 -6.17
CA VAL A 442 36.11 -11.52 -7.01
C VAL A 442 37.04 -10.58 -6.22
N ASN A 443 38.10 -10.08 -6.89
CA ASN A 443 38.99 -9.08 -6.30
C ASN A 443 38.29 -7.72 -6.21
N VAL A 444 37.79 -7.37 -5.02
CA VAL A 444 37.05 -6.13 -4.76
C VAL A 444 37.78 -5.23 -3.79
N THR A 445 37.79 -3.94 -4.12
CA THR A 445 38.11 -2.83 -3.19
C THR A 445 36.79 -2.16 -2.81
N HIS A 446 36.61 -1.84 -1.53
CA HIS A 446 35.42 -1.16 -1.04
C HIS A 446 35.75 0.21 -0.47
N ALA A 447 34.95 1.22 -0.82
CA ALA A 447 34.96 2.56 -0.24
C ALA A 447 33.54 3.09 -0.08
N LYS A 448 33.20 3.55 1.10
CA LYS A 448 31.83 4.00 1.40
C LYS A 448 31.44 5.29 0.64
N GLY A 449 32.38 6.18 0.35
CA GLY A 449 32.20 7.40 -0.42
C GLY A 449 31.39 8.49 0.27
N CYS A 450 30.24 8.16 0.87
CA CYS A 450 29.44 9.10 1.65
C CYS A 450 28.49 8.37 2.63
N ILE A 451 27.74 9.11 3.42
CA ILE A 451 26.76 8.59 4.37
C ILE A 451 25.36 8.75 3.77
N ALA A 452 24.63 7.65 3.63
CA ALA A 452 23.41 7.55 2.84
C ALA A 452 22.28 8.53 3.21
N ASP A 453 22.13 8.83 4.50
CA ASP A 453 21.03 9.63 5.05
C ASP A 453 21.49 11.00 5.56
N MET A 454 22.58 11.50 5.00
CA MET A 454 23.04 12.86 5.20
C MET A 454 22.81 13.72 3.97
N ASP A 455 21.98 14.73 4.15
CA ASP A 455 21.72 15.80 3.20
C ASP A 455 21.10 16.95 4.01
N PRO A 456 21.57 18.20 3.83
CA PRO A 456 21.06 19.31 4.63
C PRO A 456 19.59 19.64 4.32
N ASP A 457 19.04 19.15 3.20
CA ASP A 457 17.64 19.33 2.83
C ASP A 457 16.72 18.22 3.36
N TYR A 458 17.30 17.15 3.97
CA TYR A 458 16.55 16.12 4.67
C TYR A 458 16.69 16.28 6.20
N PRO A 459 15.68 15.88 6.98
CA PRO A 459 15.76 15.99 8.43
C PRO A 459 16.77 14.99 9.02
N ILE A 460 17.45 15.39 10.10
CA ILE A 460 18.39 14.53 10.82
C ILE A 460 17.67 13.25 11.31
N PRO A 461 18.23 12.05 11.04
CA PRO A 461 17.70 10.83 11.64
C PRO A 461 17.78 10.84 13.16
N THR A 462 16.68 10.49 13.83
CA THR A 462 16.60 10.51 15.30
C THR A 462 17.58 9.56 15.99
N ARG A 463 18.14 8.58 15.26
CA ARG A 463 19.19 7.69 15.80
C ARG A 463 20.49 8.42 16.17
N TYR A 464 20.74 9.61 15.62
CA TYR A 464 21.88 10.46 15.97
C TYR A 464 21.58 11.42 17.13
N LEU A 465 20.32 11.44 17.62
CA LEU A 465 19.85 12.35 18.65
C LEU A 465 19.49 11.58 19.92
N THR A 466 19.93 12.11 21.06
CA THR A 466 19.61 11.59 22.41
C THR A 466 18.99 12.71 23.25
N PRO A 467 17.79 12.54 23.83
CA PRO A 467 17.16 13.58 24.62
C PRO A 467 17.94 13.87 25.89
N MET A 468 17.97 15.13 26.31
CA MET A 468 18.63 15.53 27.57
C MET A 468 17.97 14.85 28.77
N GLY A 469 18.76 14.19 29.61
CA GLY A 469 18.29 13.49 30.80
C GLY A 469 17.68 12.10 30.58
N GLU A 470 17.57 11.62 29.31
CA GLU A 470 16.98 10.31 28.99
C GLU A 470 17.91 9.46 28.09
N PRO A 471 19.05 8.96 28.61
CA PRO A 471 19.98 8.16 27.86
C PRO A 471 19.31 6.86 27.38
N GLY A 472 19.61 6.45 26.13
CA GLY A 472 19.03 5.26 25.51
C GLY A 472 17.71 5.50 24.76
N ARG A 473 17.11 6.69 24.86
CA ARG A 473 15.99 7.12 23.99
C ARG A 473 16.53 7.88 22.76
N ARG A 474 15.68 8.01 21.76
CA ARG A 474 15.96 8.79 20.53
C ARG A 474 15.14 10.09 20.54
N GLY A 475 15.61 11.12 19.81
CA GLY A 475 14.92 12.41 19.71
C GLY A 475 15.48 13.49 20.62
N LEU A 476 14.72 14.55 20.87
CA LEU A 476 15.08 15.68 21.72
C LEU A 476 13.99 15.94 22.76
N ARG A 477 14.40 16.41 23.95
CA ARG A 477 13.49 16.84 25.02
C ARG A 477 12.97 18.23 24.71
N GLY A 478 11.67 18.37 24.43
CA GLY A 478 10.98 19.62 24.14
C GLY A 478 10.34 20.23 25.40
N GLU A 479 10.59 21.52 25.63
CA GLU A 479 9.95 22.35 26.67
C GLU A 479 9.04 23.37 25.95
N TYR A 480 7.76 23.41 26.32
CA TYR A 480 6.73 24.17 25.64
C TYR A 480 6.28 25.37 26.49
N PHE A 481 6.34 26.59 25.93
CA PHE A 481 6.05 27.85 26.62
C PHE A 481 4.87 28.55 25.96
N ASN A 482 3.93 29.05 26.75
CA ASN A 482 2.77 29.80 26.25
C ASN A 482 3.08 31.31 26.02
N ASN A 483 4.21 31.58 25.40
CA ASN A 483 4.67 32.88 24.94
C ASN A 483 5.75 32.69 23.85
N PRO A 484 6.02 33.68 22.99
CA PRO A 484 6.96 33.51 21.86
C PRO A 484 8.44 33.62 22.24
N ASN A 485 8.80 33.88 23.52
CA ASN A 485 10.14 34.29 23.93
C ASN A 485 10.86 33.28 24.84
N LEU A 486 10.29 32.09 25.14
CA LEU A 486 10.81 31.11 26.10
C LEU A 486 10.87 31.64 27.56
N GLU A 487 9.95 32.49 27.94
CA GLU A 487 9.92 33.12 29.25
C GLU A 487 9.11 32.31 30.26
N GLY A 488 9.55 32.31 31.54
CA GLY A 488 8.88 31.64 32.64
C GLY A 488 9.05 30.13 32.66
N GLU A 489 8.14 29.43 33.34
CA GLU A 489 8.12 27.98 33.41
C GLU A 489 7.39 27.37 32.18
N PRO A 490 7.87 26.26 31.62
CA PRO A 490 7.17 25.60 30.53
C PRO A 490 5.81 25.04 30.99
N VAL A 491 4.78 25.15 30.16
CA VAL A 491 3.45 24.55 30.42
C VAL A 491 3.50 23.02 30.28
N GLY A 492 4.55 22.49 29.68
CA GLY A 492 4.76 21.06 29.59
C GLY A 492 6.09 20.68 28.97
N VAL A 493 6.43 19.41 29.16
CA VAL A 493 7.67 18.81 28.69
C VAL A 493 7.36 17.44 28.10
N ARG A 494 7.96 17.10 26.95
CA ARG A 494 7.91 15.75 26.38
C ARG A 494 9.18 15.48 25.56
N VAL A 495 9.42 14.20 25.25
CA VAL A 495 10.43 13.84 24.24
C VAL A 495 9.76 13.81 22.88
N ASP A 496 10.27 14.65 21.97
CA ASP A 496 9.89 14.65 20.57
C ASP A 496 10.81 13.72 19.79
N ALA A 497 10.29 12.56 19.44
CA ALA A 497 10.93 11.53 18.67
C ALA A 497 9.92 11.05 17.60
N PRO A 498 9.78 11.76 16.47
CA PRO A 498 8.87 11.40 15.42
C PRO A 498 9.05 9.93 15.01
N TRP A 499 7.96 9.20 14.89
CA TRP A 499 7.95 7.77 14.64
C TRP A 499 8.58 7.40 13.28
N GLU A 500 8.58 8.36 12.33
CA GLU A 500 9.24 8.25 11.02
C GLU A 500 10.78 8.15 11.12
N GLY A 501 11.33 8.35 12.32
CA GLY A 501 12.75 8.24 12.60
C GLY A 501 13.58 9.45 12.15
N PHE A 502 12.96 10.59 11.84
CA PHE A 502 13.61 11.85 11.49
C PHE A 502 13.11 13.01 12.35
N PHE A 503 13.99 13.99 12.64
CA PHE A 503 13.61 15.16 13.43
C PHE A 503 13.01 16.26 12.54
N ARG A 504 11.74 16.08 12.22
CA ARG A 504 10.86 17.05 11.58
C ARG A 504 9.57 17.10 12.40
N LEU A 505 9.13 18.29 12.77
CA LEU A 505 7.91 18.48 13.54
C LEU A 505 6.94 19.36 12.75
N ASP A 506 5.86 18.76 12.30
CA ASP A 506 4.71 19.41 11.71
C ASP A 506 3.82 19.90 12.86
N LEU A 507 3.99 21.16 13.25
CA LEU A 507 3.28 21.79 14.37
C LEU A 507 1.86 22.21 14.00
N GLY A 508 1.56 22.26 12.69
CA GLY A 508 0.23 22.51 12.15
C GLY A 508 -0.33 23.91 12.43
N TYR A 509 -1.66 24.00 12.43
CA TYR A 509 -2.42 25.19 12.83
C TYR A 509 -2.72 25.18 14.33
N ASP A 510 -2.91 24.01 14.92
CA ASP A 510 -3.20 23.82 16.33
C ASP A 510 -1.94 23.89 17.19
N PRO A 511 -2.05 24.22 18.49
CA PRO A 511 -0.90 24.24 19.36
C PRO A 511 -0.35 22.80 19.54
N PRO A 512 0.99 22.61 19.47
CA PRO A 512 1.61 21.29 19.56
C PRO A 512 1.55 20.66 20.96
N TYR A 513 1.08 21.40 21.95
CA TYR A 513 0.92 20.96 23.33
C TYR A 513 -0.34 21.61 23.95
N PRO A 514 -1.12 20.87 24.77
CA PRO A 514 -2.31 21.43 25.45
C PRO A 514 -1.98 22.66 26.28
N GLY A 515 -2.83 23.68 26.23
CA GLY A 515 -2.68 24.93 26.99
C GLY A 515 -1.82 26.02 26.35
N LEU A 516 -1.35 25.81 25.13
CA LEU A 516 -0.65 26.81 24.33
C LEU A 516 -1.63 27.67 23.52
N ASP A 517 -1.31 28.96 23.33
CA ASP A 517 -1.95 29.84 22.35
C ASP A 517 -1.49 29.43 20.94
N PRO A 518 -2.38 29.05 20.01
CA PRO A 518 -1.99 28.58 18.69
C PRO A 518 -1.23 29.62 17.85
N GLY A 519 -1.30 30.90 18.18
CA GLY A 519 -0.60 31.99 17.50
C GLY A 519 0.68 32.48 18.16
N LYS A 520 0.90 32.15 19.46
CA LYS A 520 1.98 32.75 20.26
C LYS A 520 2.55 31.78 21.30
N TYR A 521 3.37 30.85 20.85
CA TYR A 521 4.09 29.91 21.73
C TYR A 521 5.56 29.82 21.35
N SER A 522 6.36 29.21 22.21
CA SER A 522 7.73 28.85 21.86
C SER A 522 8.07 27.45 22.37
N VAL A 523 9.07 26.85 21.74
CA VAL A 523 9.56 25.53 22.12
C VAL A 523 11.08 25.55 22.16
N ARG A 524 11.66 24.90 23.18
CA ARG A 524 13.08 24.64 23.31
C ARG A 524 13.31 23.13 23.30
N TRP A 525 13.96 22.60 22.25
CA TRP A 525 14.42 21.21 22.19
C TRP A 525 15.86 21.09 22.62
N MET A 526 16.15 20.16 23.53
CA MET A 526 17.47 19.93 24.10
C MET A 526 17.84 18.47 24.09
N GLY A 527 19.12 18.20 23.83
CA GLY A 527 19.69 16.87 23.82
C GLY A 527 21.14 16.85 23.37
N TYR A 528 21.52 15.71 22.86
CA TYR A 528 22.85 15.49 22.32
C TYR A 528 22.79 14.97 20.90
N ILE A 529 23.74 15.37 20.05
CA ILE A 529 23.98 14.83 18.73
C ILE A 529 25.30 14.07 18.71
N THR A 530 25.28 12.87 18.07
CA THR A 530 26.48 12.03 17.92
C THR A 530 26.81 11.91 16.44
N PRO A 531 27.82 12.66 15.91
CA PRO A 531 28.24 12.54 14.53
C PRO A 531 28.83 11.15 14.23
N PRO A 532 28.50 10.51 13.07
CA PRO A 532 29.06 9.20 12.71
C PRO A 532 30.53 9.26 12.22
N ALA A 533 31.01 10.42 11.80
CA ALA A 533 32.39 10.61 11.30
C ALA A 533 32.94 11.95 11.77
N THR A 534 34.27 12.06 11.85
CA THR A 534 34.99 13.33 12.11
C THR A 534 35.00 14.15 10.83
N GLY A 535 34.67 15.46 10.92
CA GLY A 535 34.74 16.38 9.80
C GLY A 535 33.98 17.67 10.05
N THR A 536 33.81 18.45 8.99
CA THR A 536 33.02 19.68 9.00
C THR A 536 31.59 19.36 8.59
N TYR A 537 30.64 19.73 9.46
CA TYR A 537 29.21 19.52 9.23
C TYR A 537 28.52 20.84 8.88
N GLU A 538 27.71 20.85 7.83
CA GLU A 538 26.73 21.90 7.56
C GLU A 538 25.43 21.54 8.27
N PHE A 539 24.95 22.39 9.18
CA PHE A 539 23.61 22.32 9.73
C PHE A 539 22.68 23.27 8.97
N LYS A 540 21.46 22.84 8.75
CA LYS A 540 20.43 23.65 8.07
C LYS A 540 19.10 23.55 8.80
N VAL A 541 18.51 24.70 9.12
CA VAL A 541 17.20 24.78 9.77
C VAL A 541 16.18 25.36 8.80
N TYR A 542 15.07 24.67 8.66
CA TYR A 542 13.86 25.15 8.00
C TYR A 542 12.79 25.35 9.06
N ALA A 543 12.10 26.47 9.02
CA ALA A 543 10.92 26.72 9.85
C ALA A 543 9.90 27.59 9.11
N SER A 544 8.63 27.48 9.49
CA SER A 544 7.57 28.38 9.08
C SER A 544 6.78 28.89 10.28
N GLY A 545 6.13 30.02 10.14
CA GLY A 545 5.28 30.60 11.19
C GLY A 545 6.02 31.29 12.34
N GLY A 546 7.35 31.23 12.41
CA GLY A 546 8.14 31.80 13.49
C GLY A 546 9.62 31.93 13.23
N GLY A 547 10.36 32.39 14.25
CA GLY A 547 11.80 32.47 14.25
C GLY A 547 12.46 31.30 14.96
N PHE A 548 13.75 31.06 14.73
CA PHE A 548 14.49 29.95 15.31
C PHE A 548 15.93 30.28 15.64
N ARG A 549 16.53 29.50 16.57
CA ARG A 549 17.97 29.52 16.88
C ARG A 549 18.47 28.08 17.03
N LEU A 550 19.69 27.82 16.55
CA LEU A 550 20.40 26.57 16.77
C LEU A 550 21.71 26.82 17.53
N PHE A 551 21.87 26.08 18.62
CA PHE A 551 23.13 26.03 19.39
C PHE A 551 23.71 24.61 19.31
N VAL A 552 25.02 24.51 19.12
CA VAL A 552 25.78 23.26 19.18
C VAL A 552 26.97 23.47 20.12
N ASP A 553 27.07 22.62 21.13
CA ASP A 553 28.11 22.69 22.19
C ASP A 553 28.21 24.09 22.84
N GLY A 554 27.04 24.67 23.16
CA GLY A 554 26.90 26.00 23.76
C GLY A 554 27.12 27.18 22.78
N LYS A 555 27.59 26.96 21.57
CA LYS A 555 27.83 27.99 20.53
C LYS A 555 26.55 28.27 19.77
N LEU A 556 26.14 29.54 19.70
CA LEU A 556 25.06 29.97 18.77
C LEU A 556 25.56 29.80 17.32
N LEU A 557 25.03 28.82 16.61
CA LEU A 557 25.43 28.47 15.26
C LEU A 557 24.54 29.14 14.20
N ILE A 558 23.25 29.16 14.41
CA ILE A 558 22.27 29.79 13.51
C ILE A 558 21.34 30.68 14.33
N ASP A 559 21.12 31.92 13.88
CA ASP A 559 20.18 32.86 14.49
C ASP A 559 19.20 33.44 13.44
N SER A 560 17.91 33.25 13.70
CA SER A 560 16.78 33.84 13.00
C SER A 560 15.66 34.19 13.99
N TRP A 561 16.02 34.46 15.26
CA TRP A 561 15.04 34.76 16.30
C TRP A 561 14.27 36.04 16.03
N GLY A 562 13.00 36.05 16.29
CA GLY A 562 12.12 37.20 16.09
C GLY A 562 11.84 37.54 14.61
N VAL A 563 12.27 36.71 13.68
CA VAL A 563 12.05 36.93 12.24
C VAL A 563 11.25 35.77 11.66
N VAL A 564 10.06 36.06 11.14
CA VAL A 564 9.31 35.08 10.36
C VAL A 564 9.96 34.97 9.00
N SER A 565 10.58 33.84 8.73
CA SER A 565 11.20 33.55 7.43
C SER A 565 10.96 32.09 7.05
N ASN A 566 10.40 31.89 5.87
CA ASN A 566 10.29 30.56 5.28
C ASN A 566 11.57 30.14 4.51
N MET A 567 12.61 31.01 4.54
CA MET A 567 13.90 30.70 3.95
C MET A 567 14.79 29.94 4.94
N PRO A 568 15.39 28.82 4.53
CA PRO A 568 16.29 28.07 5.38
C PRO A 568 17.55 28.89 5.70
N LYS A 569 18.17 28.61 6.86
CA LYS A 569 19.50 29.11 7.19
C LYS A 569 20.43 27.95 7.50
N SER A 570 21.67 28.06 7.03
CA SER A 570 22.72 27.07 7.32
C SER A 570 23.98 27.70 7.91
N ALA A 571 24.75 26.87 8.61
CA ALA A 571 26.06 27.22 9.12
C ALA A 571 26.88 25.94 9.34
N THR A 572 28.22 26.09 9.35
CA THR A 572 29.15 24.97 9.48
C THR A 572 29.84 24.94 10.85
N ILE A 573 30.18 23.73 11.31
CA ILE A 573 30.97 23.47 12.52
C ILE A 573 31.75 22.17 12.35
N SER A 574 32.99 22.12 12.92
CA SER A 574 33.78 20.89 12.93
C SER A 574 33.44 20.04 14.14
N LEU A 575 33.17 18.75 13.93
CA LEU A 575 32.75 17.79 14.95
C LEU A 575 33.62 16.51 14.85
N GLU A 576 33.84 15.84 15.98
CA GLU A 576 34.55 14.56 16.06
C GLU A 576 33.54 13.41 16.05
N GLY A 577 33.79 12.41 15.21
CA GLY A 577 32.93 11.23 15.09
C GLY A 577 32.84 10.44 16.41
N GLY A 578 31.64 10.00 16.78
CA GLY A 578 31.38 9.24 18.00
C GLY A 578 31.32 10.07 19.29
N ARG A 579 31.72 11.33 19.27
CA ARG A 579 31.60 12.23 20.41
C ARG A 579 30.21 12.83 20.49
N GLN A 580 29.64 12.94 21.68
CA GLN A 580 28.38 13.62 21.93
C GLN A 580 28.59 15.13 22.08
N TYR A 581 27.77 15.92 21.39
CA TYR A 581 27.73 17.36 21.49
C TYR A 581 26.32 17.80 21.92
N GLU A 582 26.24 18.75 22.86
CA GLU A 582 24.97 19.34 23.25
C GLU A 582 24.34 20.03 22.03
N VAL A 583 23.06 19.75 21.75
CA VAL A 583 22.25 20.45 20.76
C VAL A 583 21.04 21.09 21.45
N ARG A 584 20.81 22.37 21.12
CA ARG A 584 19.63 23.12 21.54
C ARG A 584 19.03 23.81 20.33
N LEU A 585 17.81 23.45 19.98
CA LEU A 585 17.01 24.07 18.92
C LEU A 585 15.88 24.82 19.58
N GLU A 586 15.71 26.12 19.24
CA GLU A 586 14.66 26.97 19.77
C GLU A 586 13.78 27.48 18.62
N TYR A 587 12.48 27.54 18.86
CA TYR A 587 11.48 28.04 17.93
C TYR A 587 10.51 28.95 18.67
N GLY A 588 10.26 30.16 18.13
CA GLY A 588 9.28 31.09 18.65
C GLY A 588 8.24 31.42 17.59
N ARG A 589 6.98 31.02 17.83
CA ARG A 589 5.87 31.31 16.95
C ARG A 589 5.44 32.77 17.05
N LEU A 590 5.35 33.45 15.91
CA LEU A 590 5.11 34.89 15.84
C LEU A 590 3.82 35.26 15.11
N ASN A 591 3.22 34.33 14.37
CA ASN A 591 1.97 34.56 13.67
C ASN A 591 1.15 33.27 13.55
N TYR A 592 -0.15 33.41 13.33
CA TYR A 592 -1.05 32.29 13.04
C TYR A 592 -0.83 31.82 11.60
N GLY A 593 -0.86 30.52 11.38
CA GLY A 593 -0.68 29.86 10.10
C GLY A 593 -0.14 28.43 10.27
N TYR A 594 0.14 27.75 9.20
CA TYR A 594 0.79 26.43 9.26
C TYR A 594 2.24 26.58 9.74
N ALA A 595 2.60 25.86 10.78
CA ALA A 595 3.93 25.87 11.38
C ALA A 595 4.61 24.50 11.26
N TYR A 596 5.88 24.54 10.91
CA TYR A 596 6.75 23.36 10.99
C TYR A 596 8.19 23.80 11.33
N ILE A 597 8.97 22.85 11.81
CA ILE A 597 10.43 23.01 11.96
C ILE A 597 11.14 21.70 11.60
N LYS A 598 12.27 21.84 10.90
CA LYS A 598 13.12 20.72 10.47
C LYS A 598 14.58 21.11 10.69
N LEU A 599 15.34 20.19 11.29
CA LEU A 599 16.78 20.27 11.42
C LEU A 599 17.45 19.27 10.47
N GLY A 600 18.22 19.77 9.50
CA GLY A 600 19.00 18.95 8.56
C GLY A 600 20.50 19.10 8.82
N TRP A 601 21.28 18.17 8.30
CA TRP A 601 22.75 18.25 8.32
C TRP A 601 23.41 17.48 7.19
N ASP A 602 24.67 17.85 6.86
CA ASP A 602 25.52 17.12 5.90
C ASP A 602 26.99 17.18 6.34
N LEU A 603 27.74 16.14 6.01
CA LEU A 603 29.19 16.12 6.15
C LEU A 603 29.80 16.70 4.87
N VAL A 604 30.29 17.94 4.96
CA VAL A 604 30.86 18.67 3.79
C VAL A 604 32.36 18.36 3.57
N ASP A 605 32.94 17.43 4.34
CA ASP A 605 34.28 16.95 4.14
C ASP A 605 34.39 15.93 3.00
N ASP A 606 35.34 16.13 2.10
CA ASP A 606 35.51 15.32 0.89
C ASP A 606 36.40 14.07 1.09
N SER A 607 36.87 13.78 2.29
CA SER A 607 37.78 12.67 2.52
C SER A 607 37.25 11.32 2.06
N MET A 608 35.98 11.03 2.35
CA MET A 608 35.33 9.80 1.92
C MET A 608 35.17 9.73 0.38
N ILE A 609 34.83 10.83 -0.26
CA ILE A 609 34.72 10.90 -1.73
C ILE A 609 36.10 10.69 -2.36
N ARG A 610 37.18 11.33 -1.82
CA ARG A 610 38.54 11.14 -2.32
C ARG A 610 38.99 9.68 -2.23
N GLU A 611 38.77 9.00 -1.11
CA GLU A 611 39.06 7.57 -0.95
C GLU A 611 38.32 6.73 -2.02
N ALA A 612 37.05 6.99 -2.25
CA ALA A 612 36.24 6.30 -3.27
C ALA A 612 36.77 6.56 -4.70
N VAL A 613 37.15 7.79 -5.01
CA VAL A 613 37.75 8.17 -6.30
C VAL A 613 39.09 7.47 -6.51
N GLU A 614 39.92 7.37 -5.47
CA GLU A 614 41.19 6.63 -5.56
C GLU A 614 40.98 5.13 -5.77
N ALA A 615 39.97 4.54 -5.13
CA ALA A 615 39.58 3.14 -5.35
C ALA A 615 39.09 2.92 -6.80
N ALA A 616 38.25 3.81 -7.28
CA ALA A 616 37.73 3.78 -8.67
C ALA A 616 38.84 3.91 -9.71
N ALA A 617 39.80 4.82 -9.51
CA ALA A 617 40.91 5.06 -10.43
C ALA A 617 41.85 3.85 -10.60
N LYS A 618 41.92 2.97 -9.59
CA LYS A 618 42.77 1.76 -9.56
C LYS A 618 42.04 0.50 -10.08
N ALA A 619 40.73 0.55 -10.24
CA ALA A 619 39.91 -0.60 -10.65
C ALA A 619 39.61 -0.60 -12.14
N ASP A 620 39.44 -1.80 -12.70
CA ASP A 620 39.02 -1.98 -14.10
C ASP A 620 37.55 -1.54 -14.30
N VAL A 621 36.70 -1.76 -13.29
CA VAL A 621 35.29 -1.37 -13.25
C VAL A 621 34.97 -0.74 -11.87
N ALA A 622 34.24 0.36 -11.87
CA ALA A 622 33.67 0.95 -10.67
C ALA A 622 32.16 0.70 -10.61
N VAL A 623 31.67 0.16 -9.52
CA VAL A 623 30.24 -0.01 -9.26
C VAL A 623 29.83 0.90 -8.10
N VAL A 624 29.01 1.90 -8.38
CA VAL A 624 28.53 2.87 -7.40
C VAL A 624 27.12 2.48 -6.97
N PHE A 625 26.95 2.17 -5.68
CA PHE A 625 25.67 1.85 -5.06
C PHE A 625 25.09 3.14 -4.45
N ALA A 626 23.98 3.60 -5.01
CA ALA A 626 23.29 4.81 -4.59
C ALA A 626 21.80 4.54 -4.36
N GLY A 627 21.12 5.40 -3.65
CA GLY A 627 19.70 5.22 -3.39
C GLY A 627 19.11 6.22 -2.40
N ILE A 628 17.86 6.01 -2.07
CA ILE A 628 17.06 6.89 -1.21
C ILE A 628 16.45 6.10 -0.06
N ILE A 629 15.89 6.83 0.90
CA ILE A 629 15.11 6.26 2.01
C ILE A 629 13.72 6.84 1.90
N GLU A 630 12.78 6.01 1.51
CA GLU A 630 11.37 6.33 1.33
C GLU A 630 10.50 5.74 2.44
N GLY A 631 9.21 5.85 2.31
CA GLY A 631 8.19 5.32 3.21
C GLY A 631 7.12 6.35 3.53
N GLU A 632 6.22 5.99 4.39
CA GLU A 632 5.13 6.82 4.87
C GLU A 632 5.64 8.13 5.49
N GLN A 633 4.99 9.25 5.15
CA GLN A 633 5.35 10.62 5.53
C GLN A 633 6.73 11.10 5.02
N ARG A 634 7.24 10.50 3.96
CA ARG A 634 8.54 10.85 3.34
C ARG A 634 8.40 11.36 1.92
N ASP A 635 7.35 12.10 1.62
CA ASP A 635 7.13 12.73 0.32
C ASP A 635 8.30 13.63 -0.05
N ARG A 636 8.71 13.58 -1.32
CA ARG A 636 9.87 14.29 -1.85
C ARG A 636 9.44 15.32 -2.88
N ALA A 637 9.69 16.59 -2.62
CA ALA A 637 9.46 17.66 -3.61
C ALA A 637 10.46 17.55 -4.78
N TRP A 638 11.68 17.10 -4.51
CA TRP A 638 12.74 16.83 -5.48
C TRP A 638 13.01 15.34 -5.58
N LEU A 639 13.09 14.83 -6.80
CA LEU A 639 13.36 13.42 -7.07
C LEU A 639 14.86 13.07 -7.18
N ARG A 640 15.76 13.98 -6.78
CA ARG A 640 17.21 13.79 -6.84
C ARG A 640 17.69 12.84 -5.75
N LEU A 641 18.83 12.21 -6.01
CA LEU A 641 19.60 11.55 -4.96
C LEU A 641 20.10 12.56 -3.92
N PRO A 642 20.41 12.15 -2.68
CA PRO A 642 21.15 13.00 -1.74
C PRO A 642 22.40 13.59 -2.38
N ARG A 643 22.68 14.87 -2.10
CA ARG A 643 23.76 15.67 -2.74
C ARG A 643 25.10 14.96 -2.77
N CYS A 644 25.49 14.31 -1.66
CA CYS A 644 26.76 13.61 -1.59
C CYS A 644 26.85 12.41 -2.54
N GLN A 645 25.74 11.70 -2.81
CA GLN A 645 25.69 10.55 -3.71
C GLN A 645 25.79 10.99 -5.18
N GLU A 646 25.09 12.04 -5.59
CA GLU A 646 25.23 12.58 -6.95
C GLU A 646 26.67 13.01 -7.24
N ARG A 647 27.25 13.76 -6.29
CA ARG A 647 28.66 14.17 -6.37
C ARG A 647 29.62 12.99 -6.42
N LEU A 648 29.39 11.95 -5.62
CA LEU A 648 30.19 10.70 -5.64
C LEU A 648 30.16 10.06 -7.03
N ILE A 649 28.98 9.92 -7.65
CA ILE A 649 28.83 9.38 -9.00
C ILE A 649 29.60 10.20 -10.01
N GLU A 650 29.49 11.54 -9.98
CA GLU A 650 30.13 12.44 -10.91
C GLU A 650 31.67 12.40 -10.77
N GLU A 651 32.21 12.38 -9.54
CA GLU A 651 33.65 12.32 -9.32
C GLU A 651 34.25 10.96 -9.70
N VAL A 652 33.56 9.85 -9.44
CA VAL A 652 33.96 8.51 -9.88
C VAL A 652 33.98 8.41 -11.40
N LEU A 653 32.96 8.94 -12.07
CA LEU A 653 32.86 8.92 -13.55
C LEU A 653 34.02 9.67 -14.23
N LYS A 654 34.58 10.72 -13.60
CA LYS A 654 35.73 11.45 -14.13
C LYS A 654 37.00 10.60 -14.23
N VAL A 655 37.19 9.63 -13.33
CA VAL A 655 38.39 8.81 -13.23
C VAL A 655 38.23 7.39 -13.78
N ASN A 656 37.00 6.88 -13.85
CA ASN A 656 36.71 5.55 -14.39
C ASN A 656 35.51 5.57 -15.34
N ARG A 657 35.75 5.37 -16.64
CA ARG A 657 34.71 5.35 -17.65
C ARG A 657 33.86 4.07 -17.66
N ASN A 658 34.36 2.99 -17.05
CA ASN A 658 33.59 1.75 -16.86
C ASN A 658 32.83 1.80 -15.54
N THR A 659 32.02 2.82 -15.37
CA THR A 659 31.21 3.03 -14.17
C THR A 659 29.82 2.46 -14.34
N VAL A 660 29.40 1.65 -13.39
CA VAL A 660 28.03 1.13 -13.23
C VAL A 660 27.40 1.80 -12.02
N VAL A 661 26.17 2.29 -12.15
CA VAL A 661 25.39 2.75 -11.00
C VAL A 661 24.29 1.73 -10.70
N VAL A 662 24.26 1.24 -9.47
CA VAL A 662 23.19 0.40 -8.94
C VAL A 662 22.34 1.25 -8.02
N LEU A 663 21.08 1.45 -8.39
CA LEU A 663 20.11 2.19 -7.61
C LEU A 663 19.34 1.26 -6.65
N THR A 664 19.17 1.72 -5.43
CA THR A 664 18.32 1.09 -4.42
C THR A 664 17.27 2.13 -4.02
N THR A 665 16.13 2.12 -4.72
CA THR A 665 15.06 3.10 -4.57
C THR A 665 13.70 2.42 -4.57
N GLY A 666 12.66 3.09 -4.06
CA GLY A 666 11.27 2.60 -4.16
C GLY A 666 10.47 3.38 -5.20
N SER A 667 11.04 4.47 -5.74
CA SER A 667 10.43 5.30 -6.77
C SER A 667 11.52 5.89 -7.69
N PRO A 668 11.16 6.48 -8.83
CA PRO A 668 12.08 7.15 -9.73
C PRO A 668 12.93 8.22 -9.05
N VAL A 669 14.18 8.31 -9.50
CA VAL A 669 15.10 9.41 -9.19
C VAL A 669 15.53 10.09 -10.48
N VAL A 670 15.87 11.39 -10.40
CA VAL A 670 16.32 12.19 -11.55
C VAL A 670 17.72 12.77 -11.33
N GLY A 671 18.44 13.04 -12.40
CA GLY A 671 19.76 13.69 -12.34
C GLY A 671 20.50 13.61 -13.68
N ASP A 672 21.24 14.68 -14.01
CA ASP A 672 22.04 14.77 -15.26
C ASP A 672 23.10 13.67 -15.40
N TRP A 673 23.50 13.07 -14.28
CA TRP A 673 24.45 11.96 -14.24
C TRP A 673 23.91 10.71 -14.95
N MET A 674 22.56 10.50 -14.96
CA MET A 674 21.93 9.36 -15.61
C MET A 674 22.19 9.31 -17.12
N LEU A 675 22.30 10.47 -17.77
CA LEU A 675 22.63 10.56 -19.19
C LEU A 675 24.09 10.21 -19.47
N LYS A 676 25.00 10.40 -18.49
CA LYS A 676 26.46 10.29 -18.63
C LYS A 676 27.01 8.89 -18.27
N VAL A 677 26.38 8.23 -17.30
CA VAL A 677 26.82 6.91 -16.82
C VAL A 677 26.57 5.83 -17.86
N PRO A 678 27.55 4.93 -18.15
CA PRO A 678 27.43 3.91 -19.19
C PRO A 678 26.38 2.83 -18.87
N ALA A 679 26.21 2.45 -17.60
CA ALA A 679 25.26 1.41 -17.19
C ALA A 679 24.56 1.77 -15.90
N ILE A 680 23.24 1.59 -15.86
CA ILE A 680 22.38 1.86 -14.70
C ILE A 680 21.49 0.64 -14.47
N VAL A 681 21.48 0.18 -13.24
CA VAL A 681 20.65 -0.94 -12.77
C VAL A 681 19.76 -0.44 -11.65
N GLU A 682 18.45 -0.66 -11.74
CA GLU A 682 17.51 -0.45 -10.65
C GLU A 682 17.27 -1.78 -9.93
N ALA A 683 17.69 -1.86 -8.68
CA ALA A 683 17.52 -3.03 -7.83
C ALA A 683 16.31 -2.91 -6.89
N TRP A 684 15.69 -1.74 -6.83
CA TRP A 684 14.61 -1.42 -5.90
C TRP A 684 15.04 -1.61 -4.44
N TYR A 685 14.12 -1.94 -3.55
CA TYR A 685 14.43 -2.54 -2.24
C TYR A 685 14.32 -4.07 -2.39
N PRO A 686 15.46 -4.77 -2.56
CA PRO A 686 15.48 -6.11 -3.13
C PRO A 686 15.28 -7.24 -2.11
N GLY A 687 14.90 -6.91 -0.85
CA GLY A 687 14.72 -7.88 0.21
C GLY A 687 16.04 -8.47 0.76
N GLU A 688 15.92 -9.49 1.62
CA GLU A 688 17.08 -10.03 2.39
C GLU A 688 18.16 -10.72 1.55
N MET A 689 17.83 -11.14 0.32
CA MET A 689 18.74 -11.80 -0.62
C MET A 689 19.23 -10.85 -1.73
N GLY A 690 18.99 -9.54 -1.59
CA GLY A 690 19.26 -8.55 -2.63
C GLY A 690 20.70 -8.47 -3.09
N GLY A 691 21.66 -8.53 -2.17
CA GLY A 691 23.08 -8.49 -2.54
C GLY A 691 23.51 -9.68 -3.42
N GLU A 692 22.96 -10.87 -3.16
CA GLU A 692 23.19 -12.06 -3.97
C GLU A 692 22.68 -11.86 -5.40
N ALA A 693 21.40 -11.43 -5.54
CA ALA A 693 20.77 -11.19 -6.83
C ALA A 693 21.50 -10.10 -7.63
N ILE A 694 21.91 -9.01 -7.00
CA ILE A 694 22.67 -7.93 -7.63
C ILE A 694 24.01 -8.45 -8.17
N ALA A 695 24.76 -9.21 -7.36
CA ALA A 695 26.04 -9.75 -7.78
C ALA A 695 25.89 -10.69 -8.99
N GLU A 696 24.87 -11.55 -9.01
CA GLU A 696 24.60 -12.45 -10.12
C GLU A 696 24.26 -11.70 -11.42
N VAL A 697 23.44 -10.65 -11.33
CA VAL A 697 23.10 -9.82 -12.48
C VAL A 697 24.34 -9.10 -13.01
N LEU A 698 25.10 -8.43 -12.15
CA LEU A 698 26.27 -7.66 -12.58
C LEU A 698 27.37 -8.54 -13.20
N LEU A 699 27.55 -9.76 -12.67
CA LEU A 699 28.54 -10.72 -13.16
C LEU A 699 28.03 -11.60 -14.34
N GLY A 700 26.79 -11.40 -14.78
CA GLY A 700 26.20 -12.15 -15.89
C GLY A 700 25.83 -13.61 -15.55
N GLU A 701 25.77 -13.96 -14.28
CA GLU A 701 25.30 -15.27 -13.80
C GLU A 701 23.78 -15.39 -13.92
N TYR A 702 23.09 -14.26 -13.86
CA TYR A 702 21.66 -14.12 -14.18
C TYR A 702 21.45 -12.98 -15.18
N ASN A 703 20.66 -13.21 -16.21
CA ASN A 703 20.31 -12.21 -17.21
C ASN A 703 19.10 -11.39 -16.73
N PRO A 704 19.22 -10.06 -16.53
CA PRO A 704 18.11 -9.24 -16.05
C PRO A 704 16.91 -9.29 -17.00
N GLY A 705 15.72 -9.39 -16.45
CA GLY A 705 14.45 -9.44 -17.18
C GLY A 705 13.32 -8.67 -16.48
N GLY A 706 13.64 -7.88 -15.46
CA GLY A 706 12.69 -6.99 -14.80
C GLY A 706 12.28 -5.84 -15.73
N LYS A 707 11.07 -5.34 -15.57
CA LYS A 707 10.51 -4.20 -16.33
C LYS A 707 9.92 -3.17 -15.40
N LEU A 708 10.06 -1.88 -15.74
CA LEU A 708 9.53 -0.78 -14.92
C LEU A 708 8.00 -0.86 -14.78
N PRO A 709 7.45 -0.89 -13.58
CA PRO A 709 6.02 -0.78 -13.34
C PRO A 709 5.54 0.67 -13.25
N VAL A 710 6.45 1.63 -13.41
CA VAL A 710 6.21 3.08 -13.41
C VAL A 710 6.96 3.76 -14.54
N THR A 711 6.43 4.87 -15.01
CA THR A 711 7.12 5.77 -15.95
C THR A 711 8.21 6.54 -15.19
N TRP A 712 9.41 6.64 -15.77
CA TRP A 712 10.56 7.29 -15.14
C TRP A 712 10.77 8.69 -15.73
N PRO A 713 10.55 9.78 -14.98
CA PRO A 713 10.66 11.14 -15.51
C PRO A 713 12.11 11.55 -15.80
N MET A 714 12.30 12.51 -16.67
CA MET A 714 13.57 13.21 -16.85
C MET A 714 13.81 14.27 -15.76
N HIS A 715 12.73 14.81 -15.21
CA HIS A 715 12.74 15.88 -14.23
C HIS A 715 11.46 15.88 -13.40
N GLU A 716 11.53 16.21 -12.12
CA GLU A 716 10.38 16.29 -11.22
C GLU A 716 9.26 17.23 -11.69
N GLY A 717 9.58 18.19 -12.57
CA GLY A 717 8.58 19.08 -13.17
C GLY A 717 7.62 18.41 -14.16
N GLN A 718 7.88 17.15 -14.55
CA GLN A 718 6.95 16.36 -15.38
C GLN A 718 5.86 15.68 -14.56
N GLU A 719 6.03 15.55 -13.24
CA GLU A 719 5.08 14.88 -12.37
C GLU A 719 3.78 15.71 -12.18
N PRO A 720 2.59 15.06 -12.15
CA PRO A 720 2.35 13.61 -12.25
C PRO A 720 2.57 13.09 -13.67
N LEU A 721 3.27 11.94 -13.79
CA LEU A 721 3.64 11.34 -15.07
C LEU A 721 3.32 9.83 -15.11
N TYR A 722 2.50 9.43 -16.10
CA TYR A 722 2.14 8.03 -16.34
C TYR A 722 1.91 7.79 -17.83
N TYR A 723 2.09 6.54 -18.32
CA TYR A 723 2.12 6.26 -19.77
C TYR A 723 0.74 6.35 -20.47
N PHE A 724 -0.38 6.12 -19.77
CA PHE A 724 -1.74 6.10 -20.34
C PHE A 724 -2.39 7.49 -20.36
N THR A 725 -1.63 8.49 -20.75
CA THR A 725 -2.14 9.87 -20.86
C THR A 725 -3.14 10.02 -22.00
N LYS A 726 -4.11 10.91 -21.84
CA LYS A 726 -5.04 11.30 -22.87
C LYS A 726 -4.38 12.29 -23.86
N PRO A 727 -4.84 12.37 -25.11
CA PRO A 727 -4.29 13.31 -26.08
C PRO A 727 -4.49 14.75 -25.61
N SER A 728 -3.48 15.58 -25.85
CA SER A 728 -3.53 17.03 -25.62
C SER A 728 -4.39 17.70 -26.70
N GLY A 729 -5.04 18.80 -26.36
CA GLY A 729 -5.77 19.64 -27.33
C GLY A 729 -4.84 20.42 -28.28
N ARG A 730 -3.53 20.43 -28.02
CA ARG A 730 -2.48 21.01 -28.89
C ARG A 730 -1.25 20.12 -28.86
N VAL A 731 -0.48 20.15 -29.95
CA VAL A 731 0.76 19.39 -30.05
C VAL A 731 1.95 20.36 -29.84
N TYR A 732 2.41 20.44 -28.59
CA TYR A 732 3.63 21.17 -28.24
C TYR A 732 4.23 20.61 -26.95
N ASP A 733 5.52 20.82 -26.76
CA ASP A 733 6.29 20.38 -25.60
C ASP A 733 6.53 21.50 -24.60
N TYR A 734 7.18 21.21 -23.48
CA TYR A 734 7.73 22.23 -22.59
C TYR A 734 8.74 23.09 -23.35
N VAL A 735 8.86 24.38 -22.98
CA VAL A 735 9.82 25.31 -23.62
C VAL A 735 11.26 24.85 -23.41
N ASN A 736 11.57 24.18 -22.32
CA ASN A 736 12.94 23.92 -21.87
C ASN A 736 13.31 22.42 -21.82
N MET A 737 12.38 21.50 -22.10
CA MET A 737 12.65 20.07 -22.14
C MET A 737 11.55 19.30 -22.88
N PRO A 738 11.80 18.06 -23.36
CA PRO A 738 10.75 17.20 -23.91
C PRO A 738 9.76 16.76 -22.83
N SER A 739 8.50 16.47 -23.21
CA SER A 739 7.49 15.84 -22.36
C SER A 739 7.66 14.32 -22.25
N THR A 740 8.54 13.72 -23.07
CA THR A 740 8.80 12.28 -23.01
C THR A 740 9.57 11.90 -21.75
N PRO A 741 9.30 10.70 -21.18
CA PRO A 741 10.04 10.23 -20.02
C PRO A 741 11.49 9.87 -20.34
N LEU A 742 12.33 9.75 -19.30
CA LEU A 742 13.69 9.23 -19.44
C LEU A 742 13.64 7.72 -19.77
N PHE A 743 12.83 6.95 -19.02
CA PHE A 743 12.52 5.54 -19.32
C PHE A 743 11.01 5.34 -19.28
N PRO A 744 10.42 4.71 -20.32
CA PRO A 744 8.97 4.54 -20.38
C PRO A 744 8.50 3.39 -19.46
N PHE A 745 7.21 3.38 -19.14
CA PHE A 745 6.55 2.24 -18.50
C PHE A 745 6.83 0.94 -19.27
N GLY A 746 7.13 -0.12 -18.55
CA GLY A 746 7.47 -1.43 -19.12
C GLY A 746 8.92 -1.55 -19.58
N HIS A 747 9.75 -0.49 -19.48
CA HIS A 747 11.15 -0.52 -19.91
C HIS A 747 12.01 -1.44 -19.03
N GLY A 748 12.96 -2.11 -19.67
CA GLY A 748 14.01 -2.93 -19.05
C GLY A 748 14.78 -3.66 -20.14
N LEU A 749 16.10 -3.53 -20.10
CA LEU A 749 17.01 -4.17 -21.06
C LEU A 749 17.37 -5.60 -20.64
N SER A 750 17.93 -6.37 -21.57
CA SER A 750 18.44 -7.71 -21.36
C SER A 750 19.84 -7.84 -21.94
N TYR A 751 20.65 -8.80 -21.45
CA TYR A 751 21.94 -9.17 -22.06
C TYR A 751 21.78 -10.01 -23.34
N THR A 752 20.54 -10.35 -23.71
CA THR A 752 20.20 -11.04 -24.96
C THR A 752 19.22 -10.22 -25.80
N THR A 753 18.90 -10.69 -27.01
CA THR A 753 18.01 -9.94 -27.91
C THR A 753 16.84 -10.83 -28.33
N PHE A 754 15.64 -10.28 -28.30
CA PHE A 754 14.41 -10.96 -28.71
C PHE A 754 13.84 -10.34 -29.98
N LYS A 755 13.43 -11.19 -30.91
CA LYS A 755 12.76 -10.84 -32.17
C LYS A 755 11.29 -11.23 -32.09
N TYR A 756 10.41 -10.28 -32.45
CA TYR A 756 8.96 -10.50 -32.53
C TYR A 756 8.56 -10.63 -34.00
N SER A 757 7.62 -11.54 -34.29
CA SER A 757 7.14 -11.78 -35.67
C SER A 757 5.73 -12.38 -35.66
N ASP A 758 5.13 -12.45 -36.87
CA ASP A 758 3.93 -13.23 -37.19
C ASP A 758 2.70 -12.84 -36.34
N LEU A 759 2.50 -11.55 -36.07
CA LEU A 759 1.32 -11.06 -35.33
C LEU A 759 0.04 -11.42 -36.11
N ARG A 760 -0.89 -12.05 -35.41
CA ARG A 760 -2.26 -12.32 -35.87
C ARG A 760 -3.26 -11.77 -34.87
N VAL A 761 -4.28 -11.10 -35.38
CA VAL A 761 -5.39 -10.56 -34.60
C VAL A 761 -6.70 -11.04 -35.22
N SER A 762 -7.59 -11.57 -34.45
CA SER A 762 -8.94 -11.97 -34.85
C SER A 762 -9.95 -11.64 -33.79
N VAL A 763 -11.17 -11.29 -34.21
CA VAL A 763 -12.28 -11.00 -33.32
C VAL A 763 -13.43 -11.96 -33.58
N ASN A 764 -14.01 -12.46 -32.50
CA ASN A 764 -15.29 -13.16 -32.50
C ASN A 764 -16.27 -12.32 -31.68
N GLU A 765 -17.06 -11.48 -32.37
CA GLU A 765 -18.00 -10.58 -31.71
C GLU A 765 -19.14 -11.34 -31.02
N ASP A 766 -19.52 -12.54 -31.54
CA ASP A 766 -20.59 -13.35 -30.94
C ASP A 766 -20.17 -13.90 -29.57
N GLU A 767 -18.92 -14.31 -29.43
CA GLU A 767 -18.35 -14.73 -28.15
C GLU A 767 -17.82 -13.55 -27.32
N GLY A 768 -17.67 -12.38 -27.92
CA GLY A 768 -17.08 -11.20 -27.27
C GLY A 768 -15.59 -11.33 -27.01
N VAL A 769 -14.82 -11.99 -27.88
CA VAL A 769 -13.42 -12.34 -27.70
C VAL A 769 -12.56 -11.78 -28.83
N VAL A 770 -11.44 -11.14 -28.46
CA VAL A 770 -10.35 -10.75 -29.37
C VAL A 770 -9.14 -11.65 -29.06
N SER A 771 -8.71 -12.42 -30.06
CA SER A 771 -7.56 -13.31 -29.95
C SER A 771 -6.35 -12.67 -30.63
N VAL A 772 -5.22 -12.62 -29.92
CA VAL A 772 -3.95 -12.08 -30.42
C VAL A 772 -2.89 -13.13 -30.22
N SER A 773 -2.12 -13.46 -31.30
CA SER A 773 -0.98 -14.37 -31.23
C SER A 773 0.20 -13.81 -32.00
N LEU A 774 1.41 -14.09 -31.51
CA LEU A 774 2.67 -13.71 -32.15
C LEU A 774 3.77 -14.69 -31.77
N ASN A 775 4.86 -14.64 -32.52
CA ASN A 775 6.05 -15.41 -32.20
C ASN A 775 7.14 -14.52 -31.60
N VAL A 776 7.83 -15.06 -30.60
CA VAL A 776 9.02 -14.45 -29.99
C VAL A 776 10.18 -15.43 -30.06
N GLU A 777 11.35 -14.96 -30.50
CA GLU A 777 12.58 -15.74 -30.68
C GLU A 777 13.75 -15.07 -29.99
N ASN A 778 14.51 -15.79 -29.19
CA ASN A 778 15.78 -15.31 -28.65
C ASN A 778 16.87 -15.45 -29.73
N VAL A 779 17.22 -14.34 -30.36
CA VAL A 779 18.27 -14.28 -31.42
C VAL A 779 19.65 -13.93 -30.85
N GLY A 780 19.77 -13.74 -29.54
CA GLY A 780 21.05 -13.48 -28.90
C GLY A 780 21.77 -14.73 -28.42
N LYS A 781 22.74 -14.56 -27.51
CA LYS A 781 23.67 -15.63 -27.11
C LYS A 781 23.44 -16.19 -25.70
N LEU A 782 22.58 -15.55 -24.91
CA LEU A 782 22.31 -15.92 -23.52
C LEU A 782 20.84 -16.31 -23.36
N THR A 783 20.57 -17.23 -22.46
CA THR A 783 19.20 -17.48 -21.97
C THR A 783 18.69 -16.20 -21.27
N GLY A 784 17.45 -15.83 -21.52
CA GLY A 784 16.87 -14.65 -20.90
C GLY A 784 15.37 -14.68 -20.82
N ASP A 785 14.85 -13.84 -19.96
CA ASP A 785 13.43 -13.58 -19.82
C ASP A 785 13.03 -12.37 -20.67
N GLU A 786 11.88 -12.47 -21.33
CA GLU A 786 11.21 -11.35 -21.98
C GLU A 786 9.80 -11.21 -21.42
N VAL A 787 9.36 -9.97 -21.24
CA VAL A 787 7.97 -9.64 -20.90
C VAL A 787 7.29 -9.04 -22.13
N VAL A 788 6.50 -9.87 -22.79
CA VAL A 788 5.71 -9.44 -23.94
C VAL A 788 4.51 -8.66 -23.44
N GLN A 789 4.40 -7.39 -23.85
CA GLN A 789 3.37 -6.46 -23.39
C GLN A 789 2.40 -6.16 -24.55
N LEU A 790 1.10 -6.28 -24.25
CA LEU A 790 0.03 -6.03 -25.22
C LEU A 790 -0.79 -4.83 -24.76
N TYR A 791 -0.81 -3.80 -25.60
CA TYR A 791 -1.60 -2.60 -25.41
C TYR A 791 -2.72 -2.52 -26.45
N VAL A 792 -3.84 -1.86 -26.06
CA VAL A 792 -4.96 -1.57 -26.95
C VAL A 792 -5.19 -0.08 -27.00
N ARG A 793 -5.45 0.44 -28.20
CA ARG A 793 -5.87 1.80 -28.47
C ARG A 793 -7.16 1.80 -29.26
N ASP A 794 -8.12 2.57 -28.84
CA ASP A 794 -9.28 2.96 -29.64
C ASP A 794 -8.88 4.10 -30.58
N GLU A 795 -9.04 3.95 -31.90
CA GLU A 795 -8.58 4.97 -32.86
C GLU A 795 -9.44 6.24 -32.78
N TYR A 796 -10.76 6.05 -32.60
CA TYR A 796 -11.72 7.15 -32.44
C TYR A 796 -12.82 6.74 -31.49
N SER A 797 -13.10 7.56 -30.53
CA SER A 797 -14.16 7.30 -29.56
C SER A 797 -14.94 8.58 -29.23
N SER A 798 -16.12 8.44 -28.63
CA SER A 798 -17.01 9.56 -28.28
C SER A 798 -16.45 10.49 -27.20
N ILE A 799 -15.41 10.06 -26.48
CA ILE A 799 -14.67 10.84 -25.49
C ILE A 799 -13.16 10.69 -25.71
N ALA A 800 -12.35 11.64 -25.24
CA ALA A 800 -10.89 11.50 -25.27
C ALA A 800 -10.46 10.33 -24.38
N ARG A 801 -9.80 9.33 -24.98
CA ARG A 801 -9.28 8.14 -24.31
C ARG A 801 -7.74 8.16 -24.23
N PRO A 802 -7.14 7.37 -23.31
CA PRO A 802 -5.71 7.15 -23.31
C PRO A 802 -5.17 6.71 -24.68
N LEU A 803 -3.99 7.18 -25.04
CA LEU A 803 -3.33 6.84 -26.32
C LEU A 803 -3.02 5.35 -26.44
N MET A 804 -2.87 4.65 -25.32
CA MET A 804 -2.79 3.20 -25.20
C MET A 804 -3.06 2.77 -23.76
N MET A 805 -3.50 1.54 -23.58
CA MET A 805 -3.70 0.92 -22.27
C MET A 805 -3.23 -0.53 -22.29
N LEU A 806 -2.45 -0.95 -21.30
CA LEU A 806 -2.05 -2.35 -21.10
C LEU A 806 -3.29 -3.24 -20.92
N ARG A 807 -3.37 -4.33 -21.68
CA ARG A 807 -4.47 -5.30 -21.62
C ARG A 807 -3.98 -6.75 -21.57
N GLY A 808 -2.68 -6.95 -21.64
CA GLY A 808 -2.09 -8.27 -21.51
C GLY A 808 -0.57 -8.21 -21.35
N PHE A 809 -0.01 -9.17 -20.63
CA PHE A 809 1.42 -9.40 -20.57
C PHE A 809 1.72 -10.87 -20.34
N ARG A 810 2.91 -11.31 -20.81
CA ARG A 810 3.44 -12.66 -20.60
C ARG A 810 4.93 -12.59 -20.38
N ARG A 811 5.41 -13.12 -19.26
CA ARG A 811 6.83 -13.37 -19.02
C ARG A 811 7.17 -14.74 -19.56
N ILE A 812 8.18 -14.83 -20.42
CA ILE A 812 8.66 -16.06 -21.06
C ILE A 812 10.17 -16.15 -20.90
N THR A 813 10.69 -17.36 -20.72
CA THR A 813 12.13 -17.65 -20.68
C THR A 813 12.53 -18.39 -21.93
N LEU A 814 13.51 -17.90 -22.70
CA LEU A 814 13.96 -18.49 -23.95
C LEU A 814 15.48 -18.68 -23.94
N LYS A 815 15.92 -19.88 -24.39
CA LYS A 815 17.32 -20.18 -24.66
C LYS A 815 17.75 -19.56 -26.01
N PRO A 816 19.07 -19.38 -26.26
CA PRO A 816 19.55 -18.93 -27.57
C PRO A 816 18.98 -19.78 -28.72
N GLY A 817 18.40 -19.13 -29.74
CA GLY A 817 17.74 -19.77 -30.87
C GLY A 817 16.34 -20.35 -30.58
N GLU A 818 15.87 -20.32 -29.36
CA GLU A 818 14.53 -20.80 -29.01
C GLU A 818 13.46 -19.81 -29.46
N LYS A 819 12.36 -20.34 -30.03
CA LYS A 819 11.20 -19.61 -30.51
C LYS A 819 9.94 -20.17 -29.85
N THR A 820 9.04 -19.29 -29.40
CA THR A 820 7.74 -19.69 -28.86
C THR A 820 6.61 -18.80 -29.40
N THR A 821 5.40 -19.33 -29.38
CA THR A 821 4.18 -18.56 -29.66
C THR A 821 3.59 -18.02 -28.36
N VAL A 822 3.33 -16.73 -28.34
CA VAL A 822 2.63 -16.04 -27.23
C VAL A 822 1.21 -15.74 -27.67
N GLU A 823 0.25 -16.07 -26.81
CA GLU A 823 -1.17 -15.88 -27.08
C GLU A 823 -1.83 -15.04 -25.98
N PHE A 824 -2.73 -14.15 -26.40
CA PHE A 824 -3.59 -13.36 -25.54
C PHE A 824 -5.05 -13.54 -25.97
N LYS A 825 -5.94 -13.61 -24.99
CA LYS A 825 -7.39 -13.55 -25.20
C LYS A 825 -7.90 -12.35 -24.39
N LEU A 826 -8.43 -11.37 -25.08
CA LEU A 826 -9.12 -10.21 -24.48
C LEU A 826 -10.62 -10.42 -24.63
N THR A 827 -11.37 -10.09 -23.62
CA THR A 827 -12.83 -9.96 -23.70
C THR A 827 -13.19 -8.54 -24.12
N LEU A 828 -14.42 -8.32 -24.57
CA LEU A 828 -14.89 -6.95 -24.82
C LEU A 828 -14.91 -6.12 -23.52
N ASP A 829 -15.09 -6.77 -22.36
CA ASP A 829 -14.98 -6.11 -21.07
C ASP A 829 -13.59 -5.50 -20.81
N ASP A 830 -12.52 -6.16 -21.27
CA ASP A 830 -11.14 -5.65 -21.11
C ASP A 830 -10.86 -4.35 -21.86
N ILE A 831 -11.64 -4.07 -22.94
CA ILE A 831 -11.48 -2.85 -23.76
C ILE A 831 -12.59 -1.82 -23.55
N ALA A 832 -13.53 -2.11 -22.67
CA ALA A 832 -14.66 -1.22 -22.36
C ALA A 832 -14.19 0.11 -21.72
N MET A 833 -14.98 1.14 -21.94
CA MET A 833 -14.81 2.47 -21.39
C MET A 833 -16.05 2.96 -20.66
N TYR A 834 -15.93 3.99 -19.85
CA TYR A 834 -17.07 4.74 -19.32
C TYR A 834 -17.44 5.90 -20.27
N ASP A 835 -18.68 5.93 -20.73
CA ASP A 835 -19.22 7.01 -21.57
C ASP A 835 -19.53 8.29 -20.76
N THR A 836 -20.16 9.28 -21.39
CA THR A 836 -20.52 10.55 -20.71
C THR A 836 -21.51 10.38 -19.55
N GLU A 837 -22.26 9.28 -19.51
CA GLU A 837 -23.23 8.93 -18.46
C GLU A 837 -22.69 7.95 -17.44
N LEU A 838 -21.38 7.65 -17.48
CA LEU A 838 -20.69 6.66 -16.62
C LEU A 838 -21.25 5.23 -16.79
N ARG A 839 -21.69 4.87 -17.99
CA ARG A 839 -22.01 3.49 -18.37
C ARG A 839 -20.78 2.85 -19.04
N ARG A 840 -20.52 1.60 -18.76
CA ARG A 840 -19.44 0.87 -19.44
C ARG A 840 -19.92 0.30 -20.76
N ILE A 841 -19.20 0.66 -21.81
CA ILE A 841 -19.54 0.27 -23.19
C ILE A 841 -18.29 -0.02 -24.01
N VAL A 842 -18.44 -0.77 -25.12
CA VAL A 842 -17.47 -0.83 -26.21
C VAL A 842 -18.15 -0.26 -27.46
N GLU A 843 -17.60 0.82 -27.98
CA GLU A 843 -18.16 1.49 -29.17
C GLU A 843 -17.81 0.74 -30.48
N PRO A 844 -18.68 0.78 -31.48
CA PRO A 844 -18.32 0.35 -32.84
C PRO A 844 -17.16 1.21 -33.36
N GLY A 845 -16.14 0.57 -33.90
CA GLY A 845 -14.96 1.29 -34.37
C GLY A 845 -13.79 0.39 -34.62
N THR A 846 -12.67 1.00 -34.98
CA THR A 846 -11.38 0.32 -35.22
C THR A 846 -10.49 0.49 -34.01
N TYR A 847 -9.96 -0.61 -33.55
CA TYR A 847 -9.04 -0.70 -32.43
C TYR A 847 -7.65 -1.16 -32.91
N GLN A 848 -6.60 -0.57 -32.37
CA GLN A 848 -5.21 -0.98 -32.59
C GLN A 848 -4.77 -1.92 -31.47
N VAL A 849 -4.08 -2.98 -31.87
CA VAL A 849 -3.30 -3.88 -31.01
C VAL A 849 -1.84 -3.50 -31.17
N LEU A 850 -1.19 -3.12 -30.09
CA LEU A 850 0.20 -2.70 -30.05
C LEU A 850 0.96 -3.69 -29.16
N VAL A 851 1.96 -4.40 -29.71
CA VAL A 851 2.74 -5.40 -28.96
C VAL A 851 4.20 -5.01 -28.93
N GLY A 852 4.77 -4.98 -27.73
CA GLY A 852 6.15 -4.55 -27.55
C GLY A 852 6.78 -5.03 -26.25
N SER A 853 7.97 -4.51 -25.96
CA SER A 853 8.71 -4.76 -24.72
C SER A 853 8.59 -3.60 -23.71
N SER A 854 7.96 -2.49 -24.11
CA SER A 854 7.58 -1.35 -23.27
C SER A 854 6.51 -0.52 -23.97
N SER A 855 5.94 0.47 -23.30
CA SER A 855 4.96 1.41 -23.88
C SER A 855 5.52 2.26 -25.03
N MET A 856 6.85 2.41 -25.15
CA MET A 856 7.51 3.14 -26.24
C MET A 856 8.37 2.25 -27.16
N ASP A 857 8.53 0.97 -26.88
CA ASP A 857 9.17 -0.01 -27.76
C ASP A 857 8.11 -0.97 -28.33
N ILE A 858 7.24 -0.43 -29.19
CA ILE A 858 6.23 -1.19 -29.92
C ILE A 858 6.86 -1.83 -31.15
N ARG A 859 6.84 -3.14 -31.21
CA ARG A 859 7.51 -3.94 -32.26
C ARG A 859 6.56 -4.48 -33.33
N LEU A 860 5.30 -4.74 -32.95
CA LEU A 860 4.28 -5.22 -33.87
C LEU A 860 2.98 -4.44 -33.65
N MET A 861 2.26 -4.19 -34.74
CA MET A 861 0.95 -3.51 -34.71
C MET A 861 -0.06 -4.28 -35.56
N GLY A 862 -1.26 -4.44 -35.02
CA GLY A 862 -2.42 -5.04 -35.69
C GLY A 862 -3.66 -4.18 -35.47
N ARG A 863 -4.75 -4.54 -36.14
CA ARG A 863 -6.05 -3.89 -36.01
C ARG A 863 -7.17 -4.91 -35.96
N PHE A 864 -8.25 -4.55 -35.31
CA PHE A 864 -9.52 -5.26 -35.40
C PHE A 864 -10.67 -4.23 -35.35
N THR A 865 -11.85 -4.64 -35.80
CA THR A 865 -13.04 -3.78 -35.85
C THR A 865 -14.16 -4.42 -35.03
N ILE A 866 -14.84 -3.62 -34.23
CA ILE A 866 -16.09 -3.96 -33.57
C ILE A 866 -17.20 -3.32 -34.37
N SER A 867 -18.18 -4.13 -34.80
CA SER A 867 -19.25 -3.69 -35.71
C SER A 867 -20.47 -3.14 -34.95
N GLN A 868 -20.67 -3.57 -33.69
CA GLN A 868 -21.86 -3.22 -32.90
C GLN A 868 -21.48 -2.73 -31.50
N LEU A 869 -22.31 -1.83 -30.96
CA LEU A 869 -22.20 -1.40 -29.57
C LEU A 869 -22.33 -2.60 -28.62
N ALA A 870 -21.28 -2.88 -27.85
CA ALA A 870 -21.35 -3.85 -26.76
C ALA A 870 -21.57 -3.15 -25.42
N LYS A 871 -22.51 -3.67 -24.66
CA LYS A 871 -22.91 -3.15 -23.34
C LYS A 871 -23.34 -4.28 -22.40
N SER A 872 -23.61 -3.92 -21.16
CA SER A 872 -24.30 -4.78 -20.20
C SER A 872 -25.75 -5.04 -20.65
N LEU A 873 -26.31 -6.19 -20.24
CA LEU A 873 -27.72 -6.55 -20.39
C LEU A 873 -28.16 -7.16 -19.06
N ILE A 874 -28.57 -6.31 -18.13
CA ILE A 874 -28.83 -6.72 -16.74
C ILE A 874 -30.32 -6.93 -16.53
N LYS A 875 -30.69 -8.18 -16.22
CA LYS A 875 -32.06 -8.65 -16.01
C LYS A 875 -32.29 -9.06 -14.57
N VAL A 876 -33.52 -8.89 -14.11
CA VAL A 876 -34.03 -9.51 -12.88
C VAL A 876 -34.57 -10.89 -13.24
N ILE A 877 -33.93 -11.94 -12.70
CA ILE A 877 -34.29 -13.33 -12.99
C ILE A 877 -35.43 -13.80 -12.09
N ASN A 878 -35.39 -13.42 -10.81
CA ASN A 878 -36.39 -13.80 -9.82
C ASN A 878 -36.44 -12.78 -8.69
N VAL A 879 -37.63 -12.64 -8.06
CA VAL A 879 -37.85 -11.87 -6.83
C VAL A 879 -38.58 -12.74 -5.81
N ALA A 880 -38.09 -12.77 -4.59
CA ALA A 880 -38.73 -13.48 -3.49
C ALA A 880 -38.71 -12.62 -2.22
N ALA A 881 -39.69 -12.77 -1.38
CA ALA A 881 -39.75 -12.16 -0.04
C ALA A 881 -39.66 -13.25 1.03
N ASP A 882 -39.03 -12.92 2.15
CA ASP A 882 -38.91 -13.82 3.32
C ASP A 882 -40.28 -14.05 3.99
N LYS A 883 -41.21 -13.09 3.85
CA LYS A 883 -42.58 -13.12 4.38
C LYS A 883 -43.57 -12.61 3.32
N LEU A 884 -44.60 -13.39 3.04
CA LEU A 884 -45.67 -13.00 2.13
C LEU A 884 -46.90 -12.37 2.82
N SER A 885 -46.93 -12.38 4.16
CA SER A 885 -47.96 -11.72 4.98
C SER A 885 -47.27 -11.11 6.21
N VAL A 886 -47.52 -9.83 6.43
CA VAL A 886 -46.87 -9.05 7.51
C VAL A 886 -47.86 -8.07 8.13
N LYS A 887 -47.50 -7.54 9.31
CA LYS A 887 -48.24 -6.41 9.90
C LYS A 887 -47.74 -5.07 9.34
N PRO A 888 -48.50 -3.98 9.46
CA PRO A 888 -48.04 -2.64 9.06
C PRO A 888 -46.69 -2.29 9.76
N ASN A 889 -45.75 -1.71 9.02
CA ASN A 889 -44.43 -1.32 9.48
C ASN A 889 -43.47 -2.49 9.82
N GLU A 890 -43.86 -3.72 9.65
CA GLU A 890 -42.94 -4.85 9.78
C GLU A 890 -41.93 -4.85 8.62
N VAL A 891 -40.66 -5.17 8.91
CA VAL A 891 -39.61 -5.25 7.90
C VAL A 891 -39.75 -6.55 7.13
N VAL A 892 -39.76 -6.45 5.80
CA VAL A 892 -39.70 -7.58 4.87
C VAL A 892 -38.37 -7.54 4.13
N LYS A 893 -37.70 -8.69 4.04
CA LYS A 893 -36.51 -8.85 3.18
C LYS A 893 -36.93 -9.32 1.81
N VAL A 894 -36.63 -8.51 0.81
CA VAL A 894 -36.91 -8.82 -0.59
C VAL A 894 -35.59 -9.15 -1.29
N ARG A 895 -35.47 -10.35 -1.82
CA ARG A 895 -34.28 -10.81 -2.55
C ARG A 895 -34.59 -10.87 -4.04
N ALA A 896 -33.67 -10.31 -4.84
CA ALA A 896 -33.73 -10.37 -6.28
C ALA A 896 -32.47 -11.00 -6.84
N ALA A 897 -32.62 -12.02 -7.68
CA ALA A 897 -31.53 -12.58 -8.46
C ALA A 897 -31.37 -11.75 -9.75
N LEU A 898 -30.20 -11.17 -9.94
CA LEU A 898 -29.80 -10.36 -11.10
C LEU A 898 -28.82 -11.15 -11.95
N ARG A 899 -28.85 -10.97 -13.27
CA ARG A 899 -27.89 -11.56 -14.20
C ARG A 899 -27.52 -10.59 -15.31
N ASN A 900 -26.22 -10.51 -15.62
CA ASN A 900 -25.75 -9.78 -16.79
C ASN A 900 -25.59 -10.75 -17.98
N GLU A 901 -26.47 -10.68 -18.96
CA GLU A 901 -26.39 -11.44 -20.21
C GLU A 901 -25.62 -10.71 -21.31
N GLY A 902 -25.13 -9.47 -21.01
CA GLY A 902 -24.33 -8.68 -21.93
C GLY A 902 -22.84 -9.10 -21.95
N LYS A 903 -22.04 -8.38 -22.73
CA LYS A 903 -20.62 -8.64 -22.93
C LYS A 903 -19.69 -7.68 -22.18
N VAL A 904 -20.26 -6.74 -21.46
CA VAL A 904 -19.56 -5.71 -20.69
C VAL A 904 -20.12 -5.69 -19.27
N GLY A 905 -19.24 -5.67 -18.29
CA GLY A 905 -19.63 -5.45 -16.89
C GLY A 905 -19.97 -3.99 -16.66
N ASP A 906 -20.98 -3.69 -15.85
CA ASP A 906 -21.45 -2.32 -15.65
C ASP A 906 -22.08 -2.13 -14.28
N PRO A 907 -21.92 -0.98 -13.61
CA PRO A 907 -22.65 -0.62 -12.41
C PRO A 907 -24.06 -0.13 -12.74
N ALA A 908 -25.00 -1.05 -12.88
CA ALA A 908 -26.38 -0.75 -13.27
C ALA A 908 -27.24 -0.30 -12.07
N PRO A 909 -28.18 0.65 -12.27
CA PRO A 909 -29.16 1.03 -11.26
C PRO A 909 -30.22 -0.06 -11.10
N ILE A 910 -30.38 -0.56 -9.87
CA ILE A 910 -31.40 -1.51 -9.47
C ILE A 910 -32.38 -0.81 -8.54
N LYS A 911 -33.67 -0.79 -8.91
CA LYS A 911 -34.71 -0.06 -8.19
C LYS A 911 -35.66 -1.01 -7.50
N LEU A 912 -35.93 -0.75 -6.22
CA LEU A 912 -37.07 -1.34 -5.51
C LEU A 912 -38.28 -0.40 -5.63
N LYS A 913 -39.38 -0.93 -6.08
CA LYS A 913 -40.66 -0.20 -6.21
C LYS A 913 -41.72 -0.85 -5.34
N VAL A 914 -42.54 -0.05 -4.67
CA VAL A 914 -43.76 -0.51 -3.97
C VAL A 914 -44.97 0.14 -4.65
N ASN A 915 -45.89 -0.68 -5.15
CA ASN A 915 -47.08 -0.21 -5.87
C ASN A 915 -46.72 0.78 -7.00
N GLY A 916 -45.60 0.52 -7.70
CA GLY A 916 -45.08 1.32 -8.81
C GLY A 916 -44.20 2.54 -8.41
N LEU A 917 -44.16 2.92 -7.16
CA LEU A 917 -43.31 4.03 -6.68
C LEU A 917 -41.95 3.53 -6.28
N THR A 918 -40.84 4.14 -6.76
CA THR A 918 -39.48 3.81 -6.34
C THR A 918 -39.27 4.25 -4.91
N VAL A 919 -38.90 3.29 -4.05
CA VAL A 919 -38.63 3.51 -2.61
C VAL A 919 -37.15 3.42 -2.29
N GLU A 920 -36.37 2.70 -3.12
CA GLU A 920 -34.92 2.54 -2.95
C GLU A 920 -34.26 2.30 -4.30
N GLU A 921 -33.02 2.76 -4.47
CA GLU A 921 -32.20 2.54 -5.67
C GLU A 921 -30.75 2.29 -5.26
N HIS A 922 -30.15 1.19 -5.77
CA HIS A 922 -28.76 0.86 -5.61
C HIS A 922 -28.10 0.66 -6.97
N ARG A 923 -26.81 0.99 -7.09
CA ARG A 923 -26.02 0.51 -8.23
C ARG A 923 -25.40 -0.84 -7.88
N VAL A 924 -25.41 -1.78 -8.82
CA VAL A 924 -24.85 -3.11 -8.67
C VAL A 924 -23.97 -3.41 -9.87
N TYR A 925 -22.69 -3.66 -9.65
CA TYR A 925 -21.76 -4.05 -10.72
C TYR A 925 -21.85 -5.56 -10.94
N LEU A 926 -22.11 -5.95 -12.19
CA LEU A 926 -22.12 -7.35 -12.60
C LEU A 926 -21.19 -7.55 -13.80
N ASP A 927 -20.27 -8.51 -13.73
CA ASP A 927 -19.46 -8.93 -14.88
C ASP A 927 -20.33 -9.62 -15.95
N PRO A 928 -19.82 -9.75 -17.19
CA PRO A 928 -20.46 -10.56 -18.19
C PRO A 928 -20.73 -11.99 -17.70
N GLY A 929 -21.99 -12.44 -17.76
CA GLY A 929 -22.41 -13.77 -17.32
C GLY A 929 -22.56 -13.92 -15.80
N GLU A 930 -22.22 -12.92 -14.99
CA GLU A 930 -22.36 -12.98 -13.53
C GLU A 930 -23.83 -12.99 -13.12
N GLU A 931 -24.13 -13.82 -12.12
CA GLU A 931 -25.38 -13.82 -11.40
C GLU A 931 -25.16 -13.44 -9.94
N ARG A 932 -25.95 -12.50 -9.40
CA ARG A 932 -25.85 -12.03 -8.02
C ARG A 932 -27.23 -11.82 -7.42
N THR A 933 -27.40 -12.23 -6.18
CA THR A 933 -28.59 -11.92 -5.38
C THR A 933 -28.35 -10.64 -4.59
N VAL A 934 -29.29 -9.69 -4.70
CA VAL A 934 -29.34 -8.47 -3.89
C VAL A 934 -30.50 -8.55 -2.91
N GLU A 935 -30.33 -8.01 -1.71
CA GLU A 935 -31.33 -7.97 -0.66
C GLU A 935 -31.72 -6.53 -0.36
N PHE A 936 -33.00 -6.25 -0.33
CA PHE A 936 -33.62 -4.99 0.10
C PHE A 936 -34.39 -5.22 1.39
N LYS A 937 -34.44 -4.25 2.28
CA LYS A 937 -35.27 -4.24 3.48
C LYS A 937 -36.36 -3.20 3.32
N VAL A 938 -37.61 -3.62 3.18
CA VAL A 938 -38.77 -2.72 2.96
C VAL A 938 -39.77 -2.78 4.10
N LYS A 939 -40.31 -1.63 4.51
CA LYS A 939 -41.45 -1.52 5.43
C LYS A 939 -42.69 -1.18 4.63
N LEU A 940 -43.73 -2.00 4.74
CA LEU A 940 -44.99 -1.78 4.07
C LEU A 940 -45.97 -1.16 5.07
N HIS A 941 -46.62 -0.05 4.65
CA HIS A 941 -47.51 0.74 5.52
C HIS A 941 -48.98 0.52 5.21
N GLU A 942 -49.29 0.34 3.92
CA GLU A 942 -50.66 0.28 3.46
C GLU A 942 -51.25 -1.11 3.68
N PRO A 943 -52.40 -1.25 4.42
CA PRO A 943 -53.10 -2.50 4.53
C PRO A 943 -53.60 -3.00 3.17
N GLY A 944 -53.57 -4.32 2.97
CA GLY A 944 -53.99 -4.95 1.74
C GLY A 944 -52.85 -5.55 0.93
N SER A 945 -53.08 -5.74 -0.36
CA SER A 945 -52.10 -6.35 -1.27
C SER A 945 -51.13 -5.31 -1.81
N ASN A 946 -49.86 -5.43 -1.51
CA ASN A 946 -48.78 -4.56 -1.99
C ASN A 946 -47.92 -5.32 -3.01
N VAL A 947 -47.74 -4.72 -4.20
CA VAL A 947 -46.87 -5.26 -5.23
C VAL A 947 -45.47 -4.66 -5.06
N VAL A 948 -44.50 -5.52 -4.70
CA VAL A 948 -43.08 -5.12 -4.59
C VAL A 948 -42.35 -5.60 -5.84
N THR A 949 -41.82 -4.65 -6.60
CA THR A 949 -41.12 -4.88 -7.87
C THR A 949 -39.65 -4.51 -7.74
N VAL A 950 -38.76 -5.39 -8.19
CA VAL A 950 -37.35 -5.04 -8.43
C VAL A 950 -37.15 -4.87 -9.92
N SER A 951 -36.64 -3.72 -10.35
CA SER A 951 -36.35 -3.41 -11.74
C SER A 951 -34.89 -3.11 -11.99
N ALA A 952 -34.32 -3.71 -13.06
CA ALA A 952 -33.02 -3.44 -13.64
C ALA A 952 -33.23 -2.76 -15.03
N PRO A 953 -32.20 -2.24 -15.69
CA PRO A 953 -32.31 -1.60 -16.99
C PRO A 953 -32.98 -2.44 -18.05
N ASP A 954 -32.81 -3.77 -18.03
CA ASP A 954 -33.26 -4.67 -19.09
C ASP A 954 -34.32 -5.68 -18.62
N GLY A 955 -34.93 -5.48 -17.45
CA GLY A 955 -36.02 -6.33 -16.96
C GLY A 955 -36.46 -6.07 -15.54
N GLU A 956 -37.68 -6.51 -15.21
CA GLU A 956 -38.20 -6.40 -13.84
C GLU A 956 -38.99 -7.67 -13.45
N ALA A 957 -39.05 -7.92 -12.14
CA ALA A 957 -39.86 -8.98 -11.56
C ALA A 957 -40.52 -8.50 -10.27
N SER A 958 -41.62 -9.13 -9.87
CA SER A 958 -42.42 -8.67 -8.74
C SER A 958 -42.85 -9.82 -7.82
N VAL A 959 -43.08 -9.50 -6.55
CA VAL A 959 -43.69 -10.34 -5.55
C VAL A 959 -44.82 -9.58 -4.85
N THR A 960 -45.92 -10.26 -4.56
CA THR A 960 -47.05 -9.66 -3.86
C THR A 960 -46.96 -9.99 -2.37
N ILE A 961 -47.08 -8.98 -1.52
CA ILE A 961 -47.01 -9.11 -0.05
C ILE A 961 -48.31 -8.56 0.53
N GLN A 962 -48.96 -9.35 1.38
CA GLN A 962 -50.18 -8.98 2.05
C GLN A 962 -49.90 -8.28 3.37
N VAL A 963 -50.33 -7.07 3.57
CA VAL A 963 -50.29 -6.38 4.86
C VAL A 963 -51.63 -6.58 5.56
N THR A 964 -51.58 -7.35 6.66
CA THR A 964 -52.79 -7.69 7.46
C THR A 964 -52.89 -6.70 8.60
N ALA A 965 -54.12 -6.16 8.79
CA ALA A 965 -54.42 -5.16 9.83
C ALA A 965 -54.06 -5.61 11.28
#